data_162dd70010180187330e09934b06a4f4
#
_entry.id   162dd70010180187330e09934b06a4f4
#
_cell.length_a   1.000
_cell.length_b   1.000
_cell.length_c   1.000
_cell.angle_alpha   90.00
_cell.angle_beta   90.00
_cell.angle_gamma   90.00
#
_symmetry.space_group_name_H-M   'P 1'
#
loop_
_entity.id
_entity.type
_entity.pdbx_description
1 polymer ?
#
loop_
_entity_poly.entity_id
_entity_poly.type
_entity_poly.pdbx_seq_one_letter_code
_entity_poly.pdbx_strand_id
1 'polypeptide(L)'
;MSVLIICEKPSVAKTVALALGAAEQKDGYLSGDGLLVSWCIGHLISMADAGSYDERYKKWRYEELPILPQTWKYAPTPGKEKQLAVLKELLHRSDVSEVVNGCDAGREGELIFRFVYEQAGCTKPFSRLWISSMEDSAIREGFAGRRAGTEYDALYQSALCRARADWLVGINATRLFSVLYHKTLNVGRVLSPTLNLLVERDGKITMFHKEKYHIVHIGCGGVDAESERISDAAAADALRTACEASQAVCVSLKKEKKTALPPKLFDLTLLQREANRVYGFTAKQTLDYAQSLYEKRFLTYPRTDSNYLTEDMAQTATDLVAALLPVLPFMQGAELTPEIGRVINSAKVSDHHAIIPTAAFAGNGFDGLPESEKKLMSLVCCKLLCAVAAPQEYETVTAVFDCGGKQFTAKGKTILTAGWKDIDARFRAALKAKPEEDGAEDAALPELAEGQIFETVTASVSEHYTTPPKPYTEDSLLSAMENAGKEDMPEDAERQGLGTPATRAAMIEKLLSAGFVERKGKSLVPTKDGINLAVILPDMLKSPLLTAEWETRLTEIAKGSDDPQSFMQGIEDMTRELVKQYSHITEDGKKLFAPEKEAVGICPRCKSPVYEGKKNFYCSDRSCRFVMWKNDKFFESRRTVFSKKIAAALLKDGKAKVKGLYSERTGKTYDGTVLLCDTGEKYVNYRIEQRK
;
A
#
# COMPACT_ATOMS: atom_id res chain seq x y z
N MET A 1 -28.06 -23.57 -31.74
CA MET A 1 -27.93 -23.35 -30.30
C MET A 1 -26.60 -22.68 -30.05
N SER A 2 -26.55 -21.69 -29.18
CA SER A 2 -25.36 -20.90 -28.91
C SER A 2 -24.84 -21.19 -27.51
N VAL A 3 -23.52 -21.04 -27.30
CA VAL A 3 -22.86 -21.07 -25.99
C VAL A 3 -22.51 -19.65 -25.62
N LEU A 4 -22.88 -19.22 -24.40
CA LEU A 4 -22.55 -17.90 -23.85
C LEU A 4 -21.33 -17.98 -22.93
N ILE A 5 -20.26 -17.31 -23.29
CA ILE A 5 -19.06 -17.16 -22.44
C ILE A 5 -19.11 -15.81 -21.74
N ILE A 6 -18.97 -15.78 -20.42
CA ILE A 6 -18.92 -14.54 -19.62
C ILE A 6 -17.53 -14.41 -19.01
N CYS A 7 -16.77 -13.41 -19.48
CA CYS A 7 -15.44 -13.10 -18.97
C CYS A 7 -15.49 -11.99 -17.90
N GLU A 8 -14.43 -11.82 -17.12
CA GLU A 8 -14.37 -10.80 -16.09
C GLU A 8 -14.24 -9.37 -16.66
N LYS A 9 -13.59 -9.23 -17.82
CA LYS A 9 -13.20 -7.93 -18.41
C LYS A 9 -13.41 -7.91 -19.92
N PRO A 10 -13.65 -6.71 -20.50
CA PRO A 10 -13.83 -6.57 -21.96
C PRO A 10 -12.62 -7.02 -22.76
N SER A 11 -11.40 -6.76 -22.27
CA SER A 11 -10.14 -7.15 -22.93
C SER A 11 -10.00 -8.66 -23.04
N VAL A 12 -10.24 -9.39 -21.93
CA VAL A 12 -10.23 -10.85 -21.87
C VAL A 12 -11.28 -11.43 -22.83
N ALA A 13 -12.51 -10.88 -22.78
CA ALA A 13 -13.58 -11.32 -23.67
C ALA A 13 -13.21 -11.20 -25.16
N LYS A 14 -12.56 -10.10 -25.55
CA LYS A 14 -12.09 -9.91 -26.93
C LYS A 14 -11.05 -10.94 -27.33
N THR A 15 -10.08 -11.22 -26.44
CA THR A 15 -9.04 -12.22 -26.71
C THR A 15 -9.65 -13.63 -26.83
N VAL A 16 -10.52 -14.00 -25.89
CA VAL A 16 -11.22 -15.30 -25.94
C VAL A 16 -12.10 -15.41 -27.18
N ALA A 17 -12.85 -14.36 -27.52
CA ALA A 17 -13.70 -14.33 -28.70
C ALA A 17 -12.92 -14.52 -30.01
N LEU A 18 -11.80 -13.82 -30.18
CA LEU A 18 -10.95 -13.94 -31.36
C LEU A 18 -10.32 -15.34 -31.46
N ALA A 19 -9.79 -15.87 -30.35
CA ALA A 19 -9.21 -17.21 -30.33
C ALA A 19 -10.22 -18.32 -30.68
N LEU A 20 -11.51 -18.12 -30.36
CA LEU A 20 -12.57 -19.08 -30.60
C LEU A 20 -13.44 -18.77 -31.83
N GLY A 21 -13.13 -17.72 -32.63
CA GLY A 21 -13.82 -17.41 -33.88
C GLY A 21 -15.05 -16.50 -33.75
N ALA A 22 -15.33 -15.90 -32.59
CA ALA A 22 -16.45 -14.99 -32.38
C ALA A 22 -16.02 -13.53 -32.60
N ALA A 23 -15.84 -13.10 -33.85
CA ALA A 23 -15.23 -11.81 -34.19
C ALA A 23 -16.25 -10.66 -34.41
N GLU A 24 -17.55 -10.95 -34.56
CA GLU A 24 -18.57 -9.94 -34.83
C GLU A 24 -18.89 -9.12 -33.57
N GLN A 25 -18.61 -7.82 -33.59
CA GLN A 25 -18.85 -6.95 -32.45
C GLN A 25 -20.30 -6.49 -32.37
N LYS A 26 -20.90 -6.63 -31.18
CA LYS A 26 -22.23 -6.14 -30.81
C LYS A 26 -22.14 -5.17 -29.62
N ASP A 27 -23.25 -4.53 -29.22
CA ASP A 27 -23.27 -3.69 -28.01
C ASP A 27 -23.21 -4.60 -26.75
N GLY A 28 -22.09 -4.59 -26.07
CA GLY A 28 -21.86 -5.35 -24.84
C GLY A 28 -21.44 -6.82 -25.01
N TYR A 29 -21.26 -7.34 -26.24
CA TYR A 29 -20.76 -8.71 -26.48
C TYR A 29 -20.17 -8.87 -27.88
N LEU A 30 -19.52 -10.01 -28.13
CA LEU A 30 -19.08 -10.46 -29.47
C LEU A 30 -19.82 -11.72 -29.84
N SER A 31 -19.98 -11.99 -31.16
CA SER A 31 -20.66 -13.19 -31.66
C SER A 31 -19.93 -13.79 -32.84
N GLY A 32 -20.10 -15.10 -33.06
CA GLY A 32 -19.61 -15.88 -34.19
C GLY A 32 -19.55 -17.36 -33.88
N ASP A 33 -19.66 -18.21 -34.92
CA ASP A 33 -19.54 -19.68 -34.85
C ASP A 33 -20.35 -20.35 -33.74
N GLY A 34 -21.58 -19.85 -33.48
CA GLY A 34 -22.42 -20.38 -32.42
C GLY A 34 -21.99 -19.96 -31.00
N LEU A 35 -21.09 -19.00 -30.88
CA LEU A 35 -20.62 -18.44 -29.62
C LEU A 35 -21.12 -17.01 -29.42
N LEU A 36 -21.41 -16.69 -28.18
CA LEU A 36 -21.63 -15.33 -27.67
C LEU A 36 -20.61 -15.10 -26.56
N VAL A 37 -19.77 -14.08 -26.67
CA VAL A 37 -18.77 -13.77 -25.66
C VAL A 37 -19.03 -12.40 -25.10
N SER A 38 -19.41 -12.34 -23.83
CA SER A 38 -19.68 -11.10 -23.12
C SER A 38 -18.76 -10.98 -21.89
N TRP A 39 -18.92 -9.92 -21.12
CA TRP A 39 -18.02 -9.63 -20.01
C TRP A 39 -18.71 -8.93 -18.85
N CYS A 40 -18.12 -9.10 -17.68
CA CYS A 40 -18.32 -8.22 -16.55
C CYS A 40 -17.37 -7.00 -16.65
N ILE A 41 -17.52 -6.05 -15.76
CA ILE A 41 -16.57 -4.92 -15.56
C ILE A 41 -16.11 -5.02 -14.10
N GLY A 42 -15.45 -6.13 -13.74
CA GLY A 42 -15.31 -6.58 -12.37
C GLY A 42 -16.69 -6.84 -11.75
N HIS A 43 -16.87 -6.64 -10.46
CA HIS A 43 -18.18 -6.86 -9.81
C HIS A 43 -19.28 -5.96 -10.41
N LEU A 44 -20.24 -6.57 -11.09
CA LEU A 44 -21.47 -5.91 -11.54
C LEU A 44 -22.55 -5.92 -10.46
N ILE A 45 -22.42 -6.81 -9.51
CA ILE A 45 -23.30 -6.99 -8.37
C ILE A 45 -22.46 -7.03 -7.12
N SER A 46 -22.90 -6.35 -6.07
CA SER A 46 -22.24 -6.27 -4.77
C SER A 46 -23.21 -6.56 -3.63
N MET A 47 -22.68 -6.77 -2.43
CA MET A 47 -23.48 -6.83 -1.21
C MET A 47 -24.24 -5.51 -1.05
N ALA A 48 -25.53 -5.59 -0.71
CA ALA A 48 -26.35 -4.40 -0.52
C ALA A 48 -25.96 -3.63 0.75
N ASP A 49 -26.18 -2.32 0.74
CA ASP A 49 -25.98 -1.48 1.92
C ASP A 49 -26.94 -1.87 3.07
N ALA A 50 -26.54 -1.64 4.31
CA ALA A 50 -27.36 -1.96 5.48
C ALA A 50 -28.75 -1.33 5.42
N GLY A 51 -28.90 -0.11 4.92
CA GLY A 51 -30.18 0.56 4.75
C GLY A 51 -31.17 -0.15 3.81
N SER A 52 -30.70 -1.09 2.98
CA SER A 52 -31.52 -1.93 2.12
C SER A 52 -32.18 -3.09 2.87
N TYR A 53 -31.61 -3.48 4.01
CA TYR A 53 -32.17 -4.53 4.86
C TYR A 53 -33.29 -4.01 5.74
N ASP A 54 -33.08 -2.82 6.35
CA ASP A 54 -34.06 -2.14 7.19
C ASP A 54 -33.80 -0.63 7.18
N GLU A 55 -34.86 0.19 7.10
CA GLU A 55 -34.79 1.66 7.13
C GLU A 55 -34.07 2.22 8.38
N ARG A 56 -34.19 1.54 9.52
CA ARG A 56 -33.53 1.92 10.79
C ARG A 56 -32.01 1.98 10.64
N TYR A 57 -31.43 1.14 9.77
CA TYR A 57 -29.98 1.08 9.53
C TYR A 57 -29.45 2.24 8.68
N LYS A 58 -30.31 3.12 8.14
CA LYS A 58 -29.87 4.34 7.46
C LYS A 58 -29.21 5.34 8.44
N LYS A 59 -29.64 5.33 9.71
CA LYS A 59 -29.00 6.12 10.77
C LYS A 59 -28.11 5.20 11.60
N TRP A 60 -26.91 5.66 11.88
CA TRP A 60 -25.97 4.90 12.71
C TRP A 60 -26.29 5.14 14.18
N ARG A 61 -26.67 4.09 14.87
CA ARG A 61 -27.00 4.10 16.30
C ARG A 61 -26.45 2.83 16.94
N TYR A 62 -26.04 2.92 18.19
CA TYR A 62 -25.52 1.77 18.94
C TYR A 62 -26.59 0.67 19.11
N GLU A 63 -27.81 1.08 19.40
CA GLU A 63 -28.96 0.17 19.66
C GLU A 63 -29.33 -0.69 18.46
N GLU A 64 -28.85 -0.32 17.28
CA GLU A 64 -29.09 -1.06 16.02
C GLU A 64 -27.99 -2.08 15.71
N LEU A 65 -27.00 -2.23 16.59
CA LEU A 65 -25.87 -3.16 16.41
C LEU A 65 -26.04 -4.41 17.30
N PRO A 66 -25.56 -5.56 16.86
CA PRO A 66 -24.94 -5.81 15.55
C PRO A 66 -25.96 -5.99 14.43
N ILE A 67 -25.58 -5.60 13.20
CA ILE A 67 -26.35 -5.85 11.97
C ILE A 67 -25.95 -7.24 11.46
N LEU A 68 -26.87 -8.20 11.56
CA LEU A 68 -26.67 -9.60 11.17
C LEU A 68 -27.85 -10.04 10.27
N PRO A 69 -27.69 -9.95 8.93
CA PRO A 69 -28.75 -10.28 8.00
C PRO A 69 -29.11 -11.77 8.03
N GLN A 70 -30.38 -12.09 8.22
CA GLN A 70 -30.89 -13.48 8.09
C GLN A 70 -30.92 -13.92 6.62
N THR A 71 -31.20 -12.98 5.73
CA THR A 71 -31.21 -13.21 4.27
C THR A 71 -30.34 -12.15 3.62
N TRP A 72 -29.37 -12.59 2.83
CA TRP A 72 -28.45 -11.71 2.14
C TRP A 72 -29.12 -11.02 0.94
N LYS A 73 -28.90 -9.71 0.82
CA LYS A 73 -29.36 -8.89 -0.29
C LYS A 73 -28.19 -8.42 -1.13
N TYR A 74 -28.39 -8.39 -2.43
CA TYR A 74 -27.41 -7.95 -3.40
C TYR A 74 -27.97 -6.80 -4.22
N ALA A 75 -27.12 -5.91 -4.71
CA ALA A 75 -27.51 -4.75 -5.50
C ALA A 75 -26.56 -4.57 -6.69
N PRO A 76 -27.05 -4.04 -7.82
CA PRO A 76 -26.21 -3.62 -8.92
C PRO A 76 -25.17 -2.60 -8.45
N THR A 77 -23.93 -2.76 -8.91
CA THR A 77 -22.86 -1.79 -8.66
C THR A 77 -23.15 -0.51 -9.44
N PRO A 78 -23.19 0.67 -8.79
CA PRO A 78 -23.51 1.94 -9.45
C PRO A 78 -22.63 2.20 -10.68
N GLY A 79 -23.28 2.64 -11.79
CA GLY A 79 -22.62 2.94 -13.06
C GLY A 79 -22.34 1.74 -13.96
N LYS A 80 -22.74 0.52 -13.55
CA LYS A 80 -22.53 -0.70 -14.33
C LYS A 80 -23.84 -1.35 -14.82
N GLU A 81 -24.95 -0.67 -14.63
CA GLU A 81 -26.31 -1.19 -14.90
C GLU A 81 -26.50 -1.58 -16.36
N LYS A 82 -25.91 -0.83 -17.30
CA LYS A 82 -26.01 -1.12 -18.75
C LYS A 82 -25.47 -2.51 -19.08
N GLN A 83 -24.27 -2.82 -18.64
CA GLN A 83 -23.64 -4.11 -18.93
C GLN A 83 -24.34 -5.27 -18.20
N LEU A 84 -24.84 -5.02 -16.98
CA LEU A 84 -25.65 -6.01 -16.27
C LEU A 84 -26.93 -6.32 -17.02
N ALA A 85 -27.58 -5.33 -17.63
CA ALA A 85 -28.79 -5.53 -18.45
C ALA A 85 -28.49 -6.39 -19.68
N VAL A 86 -27.37 -6.13 -20.38
CA VAL A 86 -26.92 -6.95 -21.53
C VAL A 86 -26.72 -8.41 -21.10
N LEU A 87 -26.01 -8.65 -19.98
CA LEU A 87 -25.78 -10.02 -19.51
C LEU A 87 -27.08 -10.72 -19.12
N LYS A 88 -28.02 -10.01 -18.47
CA LYS A 88 -29.36 -10.58 -18.16
C LYS A 88 -30.11 -10.97 -19.41
N GLU A 89 -30.11 -10.15 -20.44
CA GLU A 89 -30.73 -10.45 -21.74
C GLU A 89 -30.09 -11.69 -22.37
N LEU A 90 -28.75 -11.75 -22.47
CA LEU A 90 -28.02 -12.87 -23.06
C LEU A 90 -28.28 -14.19 -22.31
N LEU A 91 -28.30 -14.16 -20.98
CA LEU A 91 -28.56 -15.32 -20.12
C LEU A 91 -29.96 -15.91 -20.34
N HIS A 92 -30.95 -15.09 -20.74
CA HIS A 92 -32.35 -15.51 -20.98
C HIS A 92 -32.68 -15.81 -22.44
N ARG A 93 -31.74 -15.61 -23.38
CA ARG A 93 -31.96 -15.93 -24.79
C ARG A 93 -32.32 -17.41 -24.97
N SER A 94 -33.34 -17.70 -25.77
CA SER A 94 -33.81 -19.07 -26.02
C SER A 94 -32.86 -19.91 -26.86
N ASP A 95 -31.99 -19.25 -27.67
CA ASP A 95 -30.96 -19.91 -28.48
C ASP A 95 -29.69 -20.25 -27.69
N VAL A 96 -29.49 -19.70 -26.48
CA VAL A 96 -28.39 -20.04 -25.56
C VAL A 96 -28.71 -21.31 -24.79
N SER A 97 -27.97 -22.37 -25.03
CA SER A 97 -28.14 -23.68 -24.39
C SER A 97 -27.20 -23.94 -23.21
N GLU A 98 -26.05 -23.29 -23.19
CA GLU A 98 -25.01 -23.45 -22.14
C GLU A 98 -24.39 -22.08 -21.83
N VAL A 99 -23.99 -21.89 -20.59
CA VAL A 99 -23.22 -20.73 -20.14
C VAL A 99 -21.83 -21.17 -19.70
N VAL A 100 -20.80 -20.44 -20.06
CA VAL A 100 -19.42 -20.72 -19.67
C VAL A 100 -18.92 -19.59 -18.78
N ASN A 101 -18.50 -19.92 -17.55
CA ASN A 101 -17.76 -19.01 -16.71
C ASN A 101 -16.33 -18.89 -17.23
N GLY A 102 -16.02 -17.79 -17.90
CA GLY A 102 -14.71 -17.41 -18.41
C GLY A 102 -14.05 -16.27 -17.63
N CYS A 103 -14.50 -16.02 -16.38
CA CYS A 103 -13.82 -15.09 -15.47
C CYS A 103 -12.47 -15.66 -15.01
N ASP A 104 -11.65 -14.78 -14.40
CA ASP A 104 -10.29 -15.15 -13.98
C ASP A 104 -10.29 -16.42 -13.11
N ALA A 105 -9.23 -17.23 -13.22
CA ALA A 105 -9.12 -18.57 -12.65
C ALA A 105 -8.85 -18.51 -11.12
N GLY A 106 -9.85 -18.14 -10.31
CA GLY A 106 -9.71 -17.98 -8.87
C GLY A 106 -11.04 -17.78 -8.16
N ARG A 107 -10.99 -17.65 -6.84
CA ARG A 107 -12.16 -17.41 -5.96
C ARG A 107 -12.95 -16.17 -6.40
N GLU A 108 -12.26 -15.09 -6.77
CA GLU A 108 -12.89 -13.82 -7.13
C GLU A 108 -13.65 -13.92 -8.45
N GLY A 109 -13.04 -14.55 -9.47
CA GLY A 109 -13.70 -14.77 -10.77
C GLY A 109 -14.93 -15.66 -10.63
N GLU A 110 -14.89 -16.67 -9.74
CA GLU A 110 -16.05 -17.50 -9.44
C GLU A 110 -17.17 -16.68 -8.79
N LEU A 111 -16.85 -15.81 -7.82
CA LEU A 111 -17.83 -14.94 -7.16
C LEU A 111 -18.47 -13.94 -8.12
N ILE A 112 -17.67 -13.30 -8.99
CA ILE A 112 -18.15 -12.32 -9.98
C ILE A 112 -19.18 -12.97 -10.91
N PHE A 113 -18.85 -14.14 -11.45
CA PHE A 113 -19.72 -14.86 -12.35
C PHE A 113 -21.01 -15.31 -11.65
N ARG A 114 -20.90 -16.00 -10.49
CA ARG A 114 -22.05 -16.57 -9.77
C ARG A 114 -23.04 -15.48 -9.33
N PHE A 115 -22.57 -14.32 -8.90
CA PHE A 115 -23.44 -13.21 -8.54
C PHE A 115 -24.28 -12.74 -9.75
N VAL A 116 -23.70 -12.66 -10.93
CA VAL A 116 -24.46 -12.28 -12.15
C VAL A 116 -25.42 -13.39 -12.54
N TYR A 117 -24.97 -14.63 -12.57
CA TYR A 117 -25.76 -15.79 -12.94
C TYR A 117 -26.98 -15.99 -12.02
N GLU A 118 -26.78 -15.97 -10.71
CA GLU A 118 -27.82 -16.16 -9.70
C GLU A 118 -28.81 -14.96 -9.66
N GLN A 119 -28.29 -13.73 -9.68
CA GLN A 119 -29.14 -12.53 -9.66
C GLN A 119 -29.85 -12.27 -10.98
N ALA A 120 -29.43 -12.89 -12.06
CA ALA A 120 -30.22 -12.95 -13.29
C ALA A 120 -31.33 -14.02 -13.20
N GLY A 121 -31.31 -14.93 -12.23
CA GLY A 121 -32.24 -16.06 -12.16
C GLY A 121 -32.02 -17.09 -13.27
N CYS A 122 -30.80 -17.21 -13.79
CA CYS A 122 -30.49 -18.17 -14.85
C CYS A 122 -30.46 -19.59 -14.28
N THR A 123 -31.04 -20.52 -15.00
CA THR A 123 -31.11 -21.96 -14.62
C THR A 123 -30.45 -22.87 -15.68
N LYS A 124 -29.82 -22.30 -16.70
CA LYS A 124 -29.15 -23.06 -17.75
C LYS A 124 -27.91 -23.77 -17.19
N PRO A 125 -27.54 -24.95 -17.74
CA PRO A 125 -26.29 -25.57 -17.35
C PRO A 125 -25.11 -24.64 -17.61
N PHE A 126 -24.14 -24.66 -16.72
CA PHE A 126 -22.92 -23.88 -16.91
C PHE A 126 -21.68 -24.72 -16.65
N SER A 127 -20.60 -24.34 -17.35
CA SER A 127 -19.27 -24.94 -17.24
C SER A 127 -18.24 -23.87 -16.91
N ARG A 128 -17.04 -24.30 -16.55
CA ARG A 128 -15.93 -23.43 -16.16
C ARG A 128 -14.78 -23.54 -17.15
N LEU A 129 -14.42 -22.44 -17.76
CA LEU A 129 -13.17 -22.26 -18.51
C LEU A 129 -12.08 -21.86 -17.51
N TRP A 130 -11.12 -22.74 -17.25
CA TRP A 130 -10.03 -22.50 -16.31
C TRP A 130 -8.71 -22.39 -17.09
N ILE A 131 -8.20 -21.17 -17.25
CA ILE A 131 -6.96 -20.86 -17.97
C ILE A 131 -6.15 -19.82 -17.21
N SER A 132 -4.82 -19.97 -17.22
CA SER A 132 -3.87 -19.02 -16.62
C SER A 132 -2.99 -18.32 -17.66
N SER A 133 -3.17 -18.64 -18.93
CA SER A 133 -2.52 -17.99 -20.08
C SER A 133 -3.54 -17.52 -21.09
N MET A 134 -3.27 -16.40 -21.77
CA MET A 134 -4.10 -15.82 -22.83
C MET A 134 -3.59 -16.13 -24.23
N GLU A 135 -2.70 -17.10 -24.37
CA GLU A 135 -2.28 -17.61 -25.67
C GLU A 135 -3.43 -18.37 -26.34
N ASP A 136 -3.55 -18.25 -27.66
CA ASP A 136 -4.66 -18.83 -28.42
C ASP A 136 -4.79 -20.34 -28.23
N SER A 137 -3.67 -21.07 -28.10
CA SER A 137 -3.62 -22.50 -27.82
C SER A 137 -4.24 -22.84 -26.46
N ALA A 138 -3.81 -22.12 -25.41
CA ALA A 138 -4.30 -22.31 -24.05
C ALA A 138 -5.81 -22.04 -23.93
N ILE A 139 -6.31 -21.00 -24.64
CA ILE A 139 -7.74 -20.68 -24.69
C ILE A 139 -8.54 -21.81 -25.35
N ARG A 140 -8.08 -22.33 -26.52
CA ARG A 140 -8.76 -23.39 -27.24
C ARG A 140 -8.77 -24.71 -26.48
N GLU A 141 -7.64 -25.10 -25.91
CA GLU A 141 -7.52 -26.30 -25.09
C GLU A 141 -8.36 -26.22 -23.83
N GLY A 142 -8.29 -25.05 -23.12
CA GLY A 142 -9.10 -24.81 -21.93
C GLY A 142 -10.61 -24.82 -22.23
N PHE A 143 -11.02 -24.28 -23.38
CA PHE A 143 -12.43 -24.30 -23.79
C PHE A 143 -12.90 -25.73 -24.13
N ALA A 144 -12.06 -26.52 -24.76
CA ALA A 144 -12.36 -27.92 -25.06
C ALA A 144 -12.39 -28.78 -23.77
N GLY A 145 -11.50 -28.51 -22.81
CA GLY A 145 -11.37 -29.22 -21.54
C GLY A 145 -12.20 -28.63 -20.38
N ARG A 146 -13.14 -27.70 -20.65
CA ARG A 146 -13.93 -27.07 -19.60
C ARG A 146 -14.72 -28.11 -18.77
N ARG A 147 -14.81 -27.85 -17.47
CA ARG A 147 -15.47 -28.75 -16.51
C ARG A 147 -16.85 -28.22 -16.11
N ALA A 148 -17.65 -29.09 -15.52
CA ALA A 148 -18.95 -28.69 -14.98
C ALA A 148 -18.77 -27.61 -13.91
N GLY A 149 -19.60 -26.57 -13.95
CA GLY A 149 -19.49 -25.46 -12.99
C GLY A 149 -19.70 -25.88 -11.54
N THR A 150 -20.45 -26.96 -11.29
CA THR A 150 -20.69 -27.52 -9.94
C THR A 150 -19.41 -28.05 -9.28
N GLU A 151 -18.39 -28.41 -10.04
CA GLU A 151 -17.09 -28.82 -9.46
C GLU A 151 -16.40 -27.69 -8.72
N TYR A 152 -16.81 -26.45 -8.95
CA TYR A 152 -16.26 -25.21 -8.32
C TYR A 152 -17.17 -24.65 -7.22
N ASP A 153 -18.18 -25.40 -6.75
CA ASP A 153 -19.09 -24.92 -5.71
C ASP A 153 -18.40 -24.65 -4.38
N ALA A 154 -17.43 -25.47 -3.99
CA ALA A 154 -16.64 -25.25 -2.78
C ALA A 154 -15.79 -23.96 -2.88
N LEU A 155 -15.21 -23.69 -4.05
CA LEU A 155 -14.47 -22.47 -4.33
C LEU A 155 -15.38 -21.23 -4.24
N TYR A 156 -16.59 -21.32 -4.81
CA TYR A 156 -17.62 -20.26 -4.69
C TYR A 156 -18.01 -20.01 -3.24
N GLN A 157 -18.26 -21.09 -2.45
CA GLN A 157 -18.59 -20.93 -1.04
C GLN A 157 -17.49 -20.22 -0.24
N SER A 158 -16.23 -20.55 -0.51
CA SER A 158 -15.10 -19.85 0.10
C SER A 158 -15.10 -18.35 -0.21
N ALA A 159 -15.30 -17.99 -1.48
CA ALA A 159 -15.38 -16.58 -1.91
C ALA A 159 -16.57 -15.83 -1.28
N LEU A 160 -17.72 -16.48 -1.24
CA LEU A 160 -18.96 -15.95 -0.65
C LEU A 160 -18.82 -15.72 0.85
N CYS A 161 -18.28 -16.69 1.57
CA CYS A 161 -17.99 -16.58 3.01
C CYS A 161 -17.07 -15.40 3.29
N ARG A 162 -16.00 -15.26 2.53
CA ARG A 162 -15.08 -14.11 2.65
C ARG A 162 -15.81 -12.79 2.44
N ALA A 163 -16.58 -12.64 1.36
CA ALA A 163 -17.28 -11.40 1.06
C ALA A 163 -18.27 -11.03 2.18
N ARG A 164 -19.04 -12.02 2.70
CA ARG A 164 -19.98 -11.83 3.80
C ARG A 164 -19.29 -11.49 5.11
N ALA A 165 -18.20 -12.17 5.45
CA ALA A 165 -17.42 -11.91 6.66
C ALA A 165 -16.80 -10.52 6.64
N ASP A 166 -16.17 -10.11 5.54
CA ASP A 166 -15.60 -8.76 5.38
C ASP A 166 -16.70 -7.68 5.48
N TRP A 167 -17.91 -7.93 4.95
CA TRP A 167 -19.05 -7.03 5.09
C TRP A 167 -19.53 -6.94 6.56
N LEU A 168 -19.72 -8.07 7.25
CA LEU A 168 -20.16 -8.09 8.65
C LEU A 168 -19.22 -7.34 9.56
N VAL A 169 -17.93 -7.66 9.51
CA VAL A 169 -16.92 -7.01 10.35
C VAL A 169 -16.78 -5.55 9.98
N GLY A 170 -16.70 -5.24 8.69
CA GLY A 170 -16.51 -3.88 8.20
C GLY A 170 -17.65 -2.95 8.63
N ILE A 171 -18.90 -3.35 8.45
CA ILE A 171 -20.04 -2.49 8.76
C ILE A 171 -20.26 -2.34 10.27
N ASN A 172 -20.18 -3.44 11.02
CA ASN A 172 -20.45 -3.42 12.46
C ASN A 172 -19.33 -2.69 13.21
N ALA A 173 -18.06 -3.00 12.97
CA ALA A 173 -16.95 -2.34 13.62
C ALA A 173 -16.86 -0.85 13.25
N THR A 174 -17.03 -0.50 11.96
CA THR A 174 -17.05 0.90 11.52
C THR A 174 -18.14 1.70 12.23
N ARG A 175 -19.36 1.18 12.28
CA ARG A 175 -20.49 1.87 12.93
C ARG A 175 -20.32 1.95 14.44
N LEU A 176 -19.90 0.85 15.07
CA LEU A 176 -19.68 0.77 16.52
C LEU A 176 -18.72 1.89 16.97
N PHE A 177 -17.50 1.91 16.45
CA PHE A 177 -16.51 2.90 16.85
C PHE A 177 -16.89 4.32 16.41
N SER A 178 -17.52 4.47 15.23
CA SER A 178 -17.96 5.79 14.77
C SER A 178 -19.05 6.40 15.66
N VAL A 179 -20.00 5.60 16.12
CA VAL A 179 -21.08 6.08 17.01
C VAL A 179 -20.54 6.40 18.40
N LEU A 180 -19.70 5.53 18.94
CA LEU A 180 -19.12 5.73 20.27
C LEU A 180 -18.26 7.00 20.33
N TYR A 181 -17.45 7.27 19.32
CA TYR A 181 -16.52 8.39 19.30
C TYR A 181 -17.01 9.62 18.53
N HIS A 182 -18.27 9.61 18.05
CA HIS A 182 -18.91 10.71 17.29
C HIS A 182 -18.08 11.20 16.09
N LYS A 183 -17.37 10.29 15.44
CA LYS A 183 -16.52 10.56 14.28
C LYS A 183 -16.53 9.35 13.35
N THR A 184 -16.53 9.57 12.03
CA THR A 184 -16.42 8.46 11.08
C THR A 184 -15.05 7.77 11.21
N LEU A 185 -15.07 6.53 11.68
CA LEU A 185 -13.90 5.70 11.95
C LEU A 185 -14.02 4.42 11.09
N ASN A 186 -13.35 4.41 9.94
CA ASN A 186 -13.35 3.26 9.07
C ASN A 186 -12.50 2.13 9.66
N VAL A 187 -13.12 0.98 9.88
CA VAL A 187 -12.51 -0.23 10.42
C VAL A 187 -12.68 -1.38 9.43
N GLY A 188 -11.69 -2.25 9.33
CA GLY A 188 -11.75 -3.41 8.47
C GLY A 188 -10.54 -4.33 8.62
N ARG A 189 -10.72 -5.60 8.28
CA ARG A 189 -9.76 -6.69 8.50
C ARG A 189 -8.37 -6.44 7.90
N VAL A 190 -8.28 -5.75 6.77
CA VAL A 190 -7.01 -5.37 6.13
C VAL A 190 -6.61 -3.94 6.50
N LEU A 191 -7.59 -3.02 6.56
CA LEU A 191 -7.36 -1.60 6.77
C LEU A 191 -6.75 -1.33 8.16
N SER A 192 -7.31 -1.93 9.20
CA SER A 192 -6.89 -1.68 10.59
C SER A 192 -5.50 -2.24 10.91
N PRO A 193 -5.13 -3.47 10.54
CA PRO A 193 -3.76 -3.95 10.71
C PRO A 193 -2.74 -3.14 9.90
N THR A 194 -3.10 -2.69 8.69
CA THR A 194 -2.22 -1.82 7.90
C THR A 194 -1.96 -0.48 8.60
N LEU A 195 -2.98 0.13 9.20
CA LEU A 195 -2.81 1.32 10.03
C LEU A 195 -1.93 1.03 11.25
N ASN A 196 -2.12 -0.12 11.89
CA ASN A 196 -1.35 -0.51 13.08
C ASN A 196 0.15 -0.67 12.77
N LEU A 197 0.52 -1.25 11.61
CA LEU A 197 1.92 -1.31 11.17
C LEU A 197 2.58 0.08 11.13
N LEU A 198 1.85 1.08 10.62
CA LEU A 198 2.33 2.46 10.56
C LEU A 198 2.47 3.08 11.95
N VAL A 199 1.49 2.86 12.84
CA VAL A 199 1.48 3.39 14.22
C VAL A 199 2.58 2.76 15.07
N GLU A 200 2.80 1.45 14.97
CA GLU A 200 3.90 0.77 15.67
C GLU A 200 5.27 1.26 15.20
N ARG A 201 5.43 1.49 13.89
CA ARG A 201 6.66 2.04 13.33
C ARG A 201 6.93 3.45 13.85
N ASP A 202 5.91 4.30 13.86
CA ASP A 202 5.99 5.66 14.38
C ASP A 202 6.31 5.67 15.89
N GLY A 203 5.70 4.77 16.65
CA GLY A 203 6.02 4.56 18.07
C GLY A 203 7.49 4.18 18.29
N LYS A 204 8.02 3.23 17.50
CA LYS A 204 9.45 2.84 17.55
C LYS A 204 10.39 4.01 17.20
N ILE A 205 9.98 4.89 16.31
CA ILE A 205 10.76 6.09 15.95
C ILE A 205 10.70 7.11 17.08
N THR A 206 9.51 7.38 17.62
CA THR A 206 9.29 8.39 18.66
C THR A 206 9.93 8.00 20.00
N MET A 207 9.90 6.72 20.35
CA MET A 207 10.49 6.19 21.58
C MET A 207 11.97 5.86 21.44
N PHE A 208 12.58 6.09 20.29
CA PHE A 208 13.96 5.74 20.05
C PHE A 208 14.91 6.61 20.86
N HIS A 209 15.78 5.98 21.61
CA HIS A 209 16.87 6.63 22.33
C HIS A 209 18.16 6.50 21.52
N LYS A 210 18.71 7.64 21.15
CA LYS A 210 19.95 7.72 20.40
C LYS A 210 21.13 7.41 21.32
N GLU A 211 21.86 6.33 21.03
CA GLU A 211 23.05 5.92 21.76
C GLU A 211 24.29 6.23 20.96
N LYS A 212 25.33 6.74 21.63
CA LYS A 212 26.62 7.04 21.06
C LYS A 212 27.52 5.81 21.18
N TYR A 213 28.28 5.54 20.13
CA TYR A 213 29.31 4.52 20.13
C TYR A 213 30.49 4.95 19.26
N HIS A 214 31.62 4.31 19.46
CA HIS A 214 32.87 4.56 18.76
C HIS A 214 33.32 3.30 18.03
N ILE A 215 34.00 3.49 16.90
CA ILE A 215 34.69 2.43 16.15
C ILE A 215 36.14 2.88 16.03
N VAL A 216 37.06 2.00 16.35
CA VAL A 216 38.49 2.20 16.10
C VAL A 216 38.83 1.58 14.77
N HIS A 217 39.45 2.36 13.90
CA HIS A 217 39.96 1.91 12.60
C HIS A 217 41.45 1.74 12.70
N ILE A 218 42.00 0.69 12.09
CA ILE A 218 43.43 0.51 11.89
C ILE A 218 43.72 0.46 10.38
N GLY A 219 44.72 1.24 9.96
CA GLY A 219 45.29 1.20 8.62
C GLY A 219 46.60 0.47 8.63
N CYS A 220 46.74 -0.63 7.91
CA CYS A 220 47.95 -1.41 7.78
C CYS A 220 48.09 -2.05 6.40
N GLY A 221 49.24 -1.88 5.73
CA GLY A 221 49.48 -2.49 4.41
C GLY A 221 48.47 -2.14 3.31
N GLY A 222 47.84 -0.99 3.39
CA GLY A 222 46.78 -0.58 2.43
C GLY A 222 45.39 -1.15 2.75
N VAL A 223 45.24 -1.79 3.92
CA VAL A 223 43.94 -2.28 4.42
C VAL A 223 43.43 -1.33 5.51
N ASP A 224 42.14 -1.04 5.48
CA ASP A 224 41.43 -0.40 6.59
C ASP A 224 40.55 -1.47 7.28
N ALA A 225 40.78 -1.68 8.60
CA ALA A 225 40.04 -2.65 9.38
C ALA A 225 39.40 -1.99 10.61
N GLU A 226 38.19 -2.44 10.96
CA GLU A 226 37.36 -1.86 12.00
C GLU A 226 37.22 -2.77 13.21
N SER A 227 37.20 -2.16 14.40
CA SER A 227 36.86 -2.81 15.65
C SER A 227 35.37 -3.08 15.77
N GLU A 228 34.96 -3.86 16.75
CA GLU A 228 33.58 -3.85 17.25
C GLU A 228 33.21 -2.48 17.85
N ARG A 229 31.91 -2.29 18.07
CA ARG A 229 31.40 -1.05 18.69
C ARG A 229 31.85 -0.90 20.12
N ILE A 230 32.34 0.27 20.47
CA ILE A 230 32.81 0.62 21.82
C ILE A 230 31.93 1.76 22.36
N SER A 231 31.27 1.56 23.50
CA SER A 231 30.39 2.59 24.08
C SER A 231 31.16 3.71 24.80
N ASP A 232 32.30 3.40 25.38
CA ASP A 232 33.15 4.34 26.14
C ASP A 232 34.22 4.98 25.26
N ALA A 233 34.21 6.32 25.20
CA ALA A 233 35.17 7.10 24.43
C ALA A 233 36.61 6.95 24.92
N ALA A 234 36.83 6.85 26.25
CA ALA A 234 38.16 6.67 26.82
C ALA A 234 38.74 5.30 26.48
N ALA A 235 37.91 4.27 26.49
CA ALA A 235 38.31 2.92 26.07
C ALA A 235 38.68 2.87 24.58
N ALA A 236 37.91 3.60 23.72
CA ALA A 236 38.22 3.70 22.29
C ALA A 236 39.55 4.40 22.02
N ASP A 237 39.83 5.52 22.72
CA ASP A 237 41.11 6.24 22.57
C ASP A 237 42.30 5.47 23.15
N ALA A 238 42.11 4.73 24.27
CA ALA A 238 43.10 3.84 24.82
C ALA A 238 43.44 2.72 23.82
N LEU A 239 42.45 2.12 23.18
CA LEU A 239 42.66 1.09 22.16
C LEU A 239 43.39 1.67 20.94
N ARG A 240 42.99 2.86 20.45
CA ARG A 240 43.68 3.57 19.37
C ARG A 240 45.19 3.71 19.70
N THR A 241 45.49 4.23 20.87
CA THR A 241 46.88 4.42 21.32
C THR A 241 47.66 3.10 21.42
N ALA A 242 47.02 2.05 21.92
CA ALA A 242 47.60 0.71 21.97
C ALA A 242 47.90 0.16 20.57
N CYS A 243 47.02 0.39 19.61
CA CYS A 243 47.24 -0.05 18.22
C CYS A 243 48.38 0.69 17.53
N GLU A 244 48.54 2.00 17.77
CA GLU A 244 49.64 2.80 17.20
C GLU A 244 51.00 2.35 17.75
N ALA A 245 51.03 1.76 18.95
CA ALA A 245 52.24 1.25 19.61
C ALA A 245 52.47 -0.25 19.34
N SER A 246 51.62 -0.90 18.56
CA SER A 246 51.67 -2.36 18.35
C SER A 246 51.77 -2.69 16.86
N GLN A 247 52.20 -3.89 16.55
CA GLN A 247 52.09 -4.47 15.21
C GLN A 247 50.66 -5.00 15.00
N ALA A 248 50.21 -5.05 13.74
CA ALA A 248 48.99 -5.76 13.38
C ALA A 248 49.36 -7.11 12.73
N VAL A 249 48.68 -8.17 13.16
CA VAL A 249 48.90 -9.52 12.64
C VAL A 249 47.60 -10.02 12.01
N CYS A 250 47.66 -10.43 10.75
CA CYS A 250 46.51 -11.07 10.11
C CYS A 250 46.33 -12.50 10.67
N VAL A 251 45.38 -12.64 11.60
CA VAL A 251 45.14 -13.93 12.32
C VAL A 251 44.15 -14.84 11.62
N SER A 252 43.37 -14.32 10.69
CA SER A 252 42.45 -15.13 9.89
C SER A 252 42.17 -14.47 8.52
N LEU A 253 42.12 -15.28 7.47
CA LEU A 253 41.82 -14.86 6.12
C LEU A 253 40.84 -15.83 5.47
N LYS A 254 39.57 -15.44 5.38
CA LYS A 254 38.50 -16.26 4.78
C LYS A 254 38.13 -15.73 3.40
N LYS A 255 38.31 -16.55 2.37
CA LYS A 255 37.88 -16.27 1.00
C LYS A 255 36.67 -17.15 0.65
N GLU A 256 35.60 -16.54 0.17
CA GLU A 256 34.37 -17.25 -0.19
C GLU A 256 33.87 -16.78 -1.57
N LYS A 257 33.70 -17.69 -2.49
CA LYS A 257 32.97 -17.44 -3.74
C LYS A 257 31.48 -17.44 -3.46
N LYS A 258 30.81 -16.40 -3.91
CA LYS A 258 29.36 -16.22 -3.74
C LYS A 258 28.69 -15.94 -5.08
N THR A 259 27.45 -16.38 -5.19
CA THR A 259 26.61 -16.19 -6.35
C THR A 259 25.39 -15.37 -5.97
N ALA A 260 25.18 -14.22 -6.62
CA ALA A 260 23.94 -13.48 -6.52
C ALA A 260 23.02 -13.86 -7.69
N LEU A 261 21.95 -14.58 -7.37
CA LEU A 261 20.99 -15.03 -8.37
C LEU A 261 20.27 -13.84 -9.03
N PRO A 262 19.87 -13.97 -10.30
CA PRO A 262 19.00 -13.01 -10.97
C PRO A 262 17.70 -12.76 -10.20
N PRO A 263 17.13 -11.56 -10.29
CA PRO A 263 15.85 -11.25 -9.66
C PRO A 263 14.73 -12.04 -10.31
N LYS A 264 13.64 -12.26 -9.59
CA LYS A 264 12.40 -12.78 -10.16
C LYS A 264 11.75 -11.76 -11.09
N LEU A 265 10.85 -12.21 -11.97
CA LEU A 265 9.95 -11.34 -12.71
C LEU A 265 9.03 -10.55 -11.79
N PHE A 266 8.38 -9.53 -12.31
CA PHE A 266 7.42 -8.74 -11.55
C PHE A 266 6.08 -9.46 -11.37
N ASP A 267 5.64 -9.57 -10.12
CA ASP A 267 4.24 -9.46 -9.75
C ASP A 267 3.86 -7.99 -9.54
N LEU A 268 2.59 -7.70 -9.26
CA LEU A 268 2.14 -6.33 -9.06
C LEU A 268 2.79 -5.67 -7.84
N THR A 269 2.93 -6.38 -6.72
CA THR A 269 3.51 -5.81 -5.48
C THR A 269 4.97 -5.43 -5.70
N LEU A 270 5.75 -6.32 -6.30
CA LEU A 270 7.16 -6.07 -6.58
C LEU A 270 7.34 -4.92 -7.59
N LEU A 271 6.46 -4.83 -8.62
CA LEU A 271 6.46 -3.72 -9.57
C LEU A 271 6.15 -2.39 -8.88
N GLN A 272 5.13 -2.34 -8.01
CA GLN A 272 4.77 -1.15 -7.24
C GLN A 272 5.90 -0.70 -6.31
N ARG A 273 6.54 -1.65 -5.63
CA ARG A 273 7.66 -1.40 -4.72
C ARG A 273 8.86 -0.81 -5.48
N GLU A 274 9.24 -1.41 -6.59
CA GLU A 274 10.41 -0.98 -7.35
C GLU A 274 10.15 0.35 -8.08
N ALA A 275 8.96 0.56 -8.63
CA ALA A 275 8.55 1.84 -9.22
C ALA A 275 8.51 2.98 -8.18
N ASN A 276 8.10 2.70 -6.95
CA ASN A 276 8.17 3.68 -5.85
C ASN A 276 9.63 4.02 -5.49
N ARG A 277 10.51 3.02 -5.40
CA ARG A 277 11.92 3.21 -5.08
C ARG A 277 12.64 4.02 -6.17
N VAL A 278 12.50 3.63 -7.43
CA VAL A 278 13.22 4.22 -8.57
C VAL A 278 12.64 5.57 -8.97
N TYR A 279 11.33 5.67 -9.15
CA TYR A 279 10.66 6.86 -9.70
C TYR A 279 9.86 7.66 -8.69
N GLY A 280 9.60 7.13 -7.49
CA GLY A 280 8.72 7.74 -6.50
C GLY A 280 7.25 7.63 -6.87
N PHE A 281 6.87 6.74 -7.77
CA PHE A 281 5.46 6.50 -8.10
C PHE A 281 4.73 5.88 -6.90
N THR A 282 3.50 6.32 -6.66
CA THR A 282 2.65 5.64 -5.68
C THR A 282 2.21 4.27 -6.21
N ALA A 283 1.83 3.38 -5.30
CA ALA A 283 1.30 2.07 -5.68
C ALA A 283 0.08 2.19 -6.60
N LYS A 284 -0.78 3.20 -6.35
CA LYS A 284 -1.92 3.50 -7.21
C LYS A 284 -1.48 3.98 -8.60
N GLN A 285 -0.56 4.94 -8.69
CA GLN A 285 -0.04 5.43 -9.97
C GLN A 285 0.58 4.30 -10.78
N THR A 286 1.38 3.45 -10.14
CA THR A 286 2.00 2.29 -10.81
C THR A 286 0.94 1.36 -11.39
N LEU A 287 -0.11 1.05 -10.62
CA LEU A 287 -1.22 0.23 -11.10
C LEU A 287 -1.98 0.90 -12.26
N ASP A 288 -2.26 2.19 -12.15
CA ASP A 288 -2.97 2.94 -13.20
C ASP A 288 -2.17 2.95 -14.53
N TYR A 289 -0.85 3.16 -14.46
CA TYR A 289 0.03 3.11 -15.65
C TYR A 289 0.15 1.71 -16.22
N ALA A 290 0.31 0.69 -15.36
CA ALA A 290 0.37 -0.71 -15.80
C ALA A 290 -0.95 -1.15 -16.45
N GLN A 291 -2.10 -0.71 -15.90
CA GLN A 291 -3.41 -0.97 -16.48
C GLN A 291 -3.55 -0.32 -17.87
N SER A 292 -3.13 0.94 -18.02
CA SER A 292 -3.12 1.64 -19.31
C SER A 292 -2.25 0.93 -20.37
N LEU A 293 -1.06 0.48 -19.97
CA LEU A 293 -0.16 -0.28 -20.83
C LEU A 293 -0.75 -1.64 -21.25
N TYR A 294 -1.43 -2.32 -20.34
CA TYR A 294 -2.15 -3.55 -20.64
C TYR A 294 -3.29 -3.32 -21.63
N GLU A 295 -4.07 -2.27 -21.48
CA GLU A 295 -5.16 -1.91 -22.41
C GLU A 295 -4.64 -1.55 -23.81
N LYS A 296 -3.43 -1.01 -23.91
CA LYS A 296 -2.68 -0.80 -25.16
C LYS A 296 -2.06 -2.09 -25.71
N ARG A 297 -2.17 -3.21 -25.00
CA ARG A 297 -1.55 -4.49 -25.32
C ARG A 297 -0.01 -4.47 -25.31
N PHE A 298 0.60 -3.57 -24.56
CA PHE A 298 2.06 -3.45 -24.42
C PHE A 298 2.60 -4.19 -23.21
N LEU A 299 1.74 -4.48 -22.25
CA LEU A 299 2.06 -5.18 -21.02
C LEU A 299 1.10 -6.36 -20.82
N THR A 300 1.56 -7.44 -20.20
CA THR A 300 0.67 -8.52 -19.74
C THR A 300 -0.19 -8.07 -18.58
N TYR A 301 -1.16 -8.87 -18.16
CA TYR A 301 -2.11 -8.48 -17.13
C TYR A 301 -1.42 -8.09 -15.81
N PRO A 302 -1.61 -6.87 -15.29
CA PRO A 302 -0.79 -6.36 -14.21
C PRO A 302 -1.22 -6.83 -12.81
N ARG A 303 -2.44 -7.36 -12.63
CA ARG A 303 -2.93 -7.77 -11.31
C ARG A 303 -2.64 -9.23 -11.04
N THR A 304 -1.38 -9.59 -11.03
CA THR A 304 -0.89 -10.93 -10.75
C THR A 304 -0.06 -10.97 -9.48
N ASP A 305 -0.04 -12.09 -8.82
CA ASP A 305 0.82 -12.43 -7.69
C ASP A 305 1.97 -13.39 -8.09
N SER A 306 1.98 -13.84 -9.35
CA SER A 306 3.02 -14.73 -9.86
C SER A 306 4.25 -13.97 -10.34
N ASN A 307 5.42 -14.54 -10.05
CA ASN A 307 6.73 -14.10 -10.54
C ASN A 307 7.27 -15.04 -11.64
N TYR A 308 6.44 -15.92 -12.18
CA TYR A 308 6.82 -16.95 -13.14
C TYR A 308 5.93 -16.91 -14.39
N LEU A 309 6.43 -17.50 -15.46
CA LEU A 309 5.71 -17.77 -16.71
C LEU A 309 5.33 -19.25 -16.76
N THR A 310 4.35 -19.59 -17.60
CA THR A 310 3.94 -20.96 -17.90
C THR A 310 4.85 -21.59 -18.96
N GLU A 311 4.85 -22.92 -19.06
CA GLU A 311 5.73 -23.66 -20.00
C GLU A 311 5.44 -23.33 -21.46
N ASP A 312 4.18 -23.11 -21.83
CA ASP A 312 3.76 -22.71 -23.19
C ASP A 312 4.33 -21.35 -23.61
N MET A 313 4.75 -20.50 -22.67
CA MET A 313 5.34 -19.19 -22.93
C MET A 313 6.85 -19.22 -23.16
N ALA A 314 7.52 -20.35 -23.07
CA ALA A 314 8.98 -20.40 -23.13
C ALA A 314 9.54 -19.87 -24.47
N GLN A 315 8.91 -20.24 -25.59
CA GLN A 315 9.32 -19.75 -26.91
C GLN A 315 8.99 -18.26 -27.08
N THR A 316 7.77 -17.86 -26.71
CA THR A 316 7.34 -16.46 -26.75
C THR A 316 8.29 -15.55 -25.94
N ALA A 317 8.72 -16.00 -24.77
CA ALA A 317 9.67 -15.24 -23.93
C ALA A 317 11.07 -15.14 -24.57
N THR A 318 11.53 -16.19 -25.24
CA THR A 318 12.80 -16.19 -25.96
C THR A 318 12.80 -15.18 -27.10
N ASP A 319 11.76 -15.22 -27.93
CA ASP A 319 11.58 -14.32 -29.07
C ASP A 319 11.42 -12.86 -28.62
N LEU A 320 10.69 -12.66 -27.53
CA LEU A 320 10.48 -11.34 -26.92
C LEU A 320 11.80 -10.73 -26.42
N VAL A 321 12.64 -11.49 -25.72
CA VAL A 321 13.95 -11.00 -25.26
C VAL A 321 14.81 -10.57 -26.45
N ALA A 322 14.88 -11.38 -27.50
CA ALA A 322 15.63 -11.03 -28.71
C ALA A 322 15.10 -9.75 -29.39
N ALA A 323 13.77 -9.59 -29.45
CA ALA A 323 13.13 -8.43 -30.05
C ALA A 323 13.30 -7.14 -29.22
N LEU A 324 13.43 -7.23 -27.89
CA LEU A 324 13.62 -6.09 -27.00
C LEU A 324 15.01 -5.49 -27.02
N LEU A 325 16.06 -6.27 -27.23
CA LEU A 325 17.46 -5.80 -27.18
C LEU A 325 17.72 -4.56 -28.05
N PRO A 326 17.31 -4.50 -29.35
CA PRO A 326 17.53 -3.33 -30.18
C PRO A 326 16.63 -2.13 -29.83
N VAL A 327 15.50 -2.36 -29.14
CA VAL A 327 14.52 -1.32 -28.79
C VAL A 327 14.93 -0.54 -27.55
N LEU A 328 15.73 -1.14 -26.66
CA LEU A 328 16.06 -0.58 -25.35
C LEU A 328 17.35 0.25 -25.41
N PRO A 329 17.29 1.58 -25.17
CA PRO A 329 18.48 2.45 -25.28
C PRO A 329 19.63 2.04 -24.36
N PHE A 330 19.33 1.51 -23.16
CA PHE A 330 20.35 1.07 -22.20
C PHE A 330 21.01 -0.27 -22.57
N MET A 331 20.48 -1.00 -23.57
CA MET A 331 21.04 -2.26 -24.07
C MET A 331 21.84 -2.11 -25.36
N GLN A 332 21.99 -0.89 -25.89
CA GLN A 332 22.76 -0.67 -27.11
C GLN A 332 24.18 -1.22 -26.99
N GLY A 333 24.58 -2.08 -27.92
CA GLY A 333 25.89 -2.72 -27.94
C GLY A 333 26.11 -3.81 -26.88
N ALA A 334 25.04 -4.23 -26.16
CA ALA A 334 25.09 -5.33 -25.22
C ALA A 334 24.58 -6.62 -25.87
N GLU A 335 25.22 -7.74 -25.54
CA GLU A 335 24.74 -9.06 -25.88
C GLU A 335 24.17 -9.75 -24.65
N LEU A 336 23.14 -10.56 -24.83
CA LEU A 336 22.51 -11.34 -23.78
C LEU A 336 22.20 -12.76 -24.30
N THR A 337 22.73 -13.76 -23.61
CA THR A 337 22.31 -15.14 -23.76
C THR A 337 21.28 -15.46 -22.68
N PRO A 338 19.99 -15.54 -23.02
CA PRO A 338 18.96 -15.66 -21.99
C PRO A 338 18.82 -17.11 -21.49
N GLU A 339 18.68 -17.26 -20.18
CA GLU A 339 18.37 -18.52 -19.50
C GLU A 339 16.87 -18.57 -19.15
N ILE A 340 16.02 -18.71 -20.15
CA ILE A 340 14.55 -18.64 -20.03
C ILE A 340 14.00 -19.65 -19.01
N GLY A 341 14.57 -20.83 -18.89
CA GLY A 341 14.13 -21.85 -17.94
C GLY A 341 14.06 -21.39 -16.47
N ARG A 342 14.80 -20.33 -16.10
CA ARG A 342 14.77 -19.77 -14.74
C ARG A 342 13.43 -19.12 -14.38
N VAL A 343 12.73 -18.58 -15.37
CA VAL A 343 11.47 -17.84 -15.17
C VAL A 343 10.25 -18.69 -15.50
N ILE A 344 10.44 -19.95 -15.92
CA ILE A 344 9.35 -20.88 -16.25
C ILE A 344 9.03 -21.77 -15.06
N ASN A 345 7.79 -21.70 -14.56
CA ASN A 345 7.27 -22.63 -13.56
C ASN A 345 5.74 -22.55 -13.52
N SER A 346 5.07 -23.40 -14.30
CA SER A 346 3.59 -23.43 -14.38
C SER A 346 2.92 -23.73 -13.04
N ALA A 347 3.55 -24.49 -12.14
CA ALA A 347 3.01 -24.82 -10.83
C ALA A 347 2.96 -23.60 -9.87
N LYS A 348 3.69 -22.53 -10.17
CA LYS A 348 3.70 -21.25 -9.43
C LYS A 348 2.96 -20.12 -10.13
N VAL A 349 2.18 -20.45 -11.14
CA VAL A 349 1.26 -19.53 -11.81
C VAL A 349 -0.15 -19.92 -11.38
N SER A 350 -0.82 -19.03 -10.66
CA SER A 350 -2.20 -19.19 -10.21
C SER A 350 -3.18 -18.75 -11.32
N ASP A 351 -3.66 -17.53 -11.23
CA ASP A 351 -4.64 -16.94 -12.14
C ASP A 351 -3.97 -16.36 -13.40
N HIS A 352 -2.83 -15.72 -13.20
CA HIS A 352 -2.08 -15.01 -14.24
C HIS A 352 -0.58 -15.18 -14.03
N HIS A 353 0.17 -15.28 -15.13
CA HIS A 353 1.63 -15.27 -15.10
C HIS A 353 2.22 -13.88 -14.75
N ALA A 354 3.52 -13.81 -14.59
CA ALA A 354 4.25 -12.59 -14.26
C ALA A 354 4.04 -11.46 -15.27
N ILE A 355 4.28 -10.22 -14.82
CA ILE A 355 4.19 -9.02 -15.63
C ILE A 355 5.42 -8.93 -16.53
N ILE A 356 5.21 -9.00 -17.85
CA ILE A 356 6.25 -8.85 -18.87
C ILE A 356 5.76 -7.94 -20.02
N PRO A 357 6.67 -7.37 -20.84
CA PRO A 357 6.30 -6.72 -22.09
C PRO A 357 5.66 -7.72 -23.04
N THR A 358 5.00 -7.21 -24.08
CA THR A 358 4.44 -8.03 -25.15
C THR A 358 5.22 -7.85 -26.45
N ALA A 359 5.02 -8.74 -27.44
CA ALA A 359 5.55 -8.59 -28.79
C ALA A 359 5.05 -7.30 -29.47
N ALA A 360 3.83 -6.85 -29.15
CA ALA A 360 3.31 -5.59 -29.66
C ALA A 360 4.13 -4.38 -29.19
N PHE A 361 4.60 -4.38 -27.95
CA PHE A 361 5.52 -3.35 -27.47
C PHE A 361 6.88 -3.45 -28.16
N ALA A 362 7.45 -4.63 -28.29
CA ALA A 362 8.74 -4.81 -28.98
C ALA A 362 8.72 -4.30 -30.43
N GLY A 363 7.57 -4.44 -31.12
CA GLY A 363 7.39 -3.92 -32.49
C GLY A 363 7.15 -2.40 -32.57
N ASN A 364 6.54 -1.77 -31.57
CA ASN A 364 6.21 -0.35 -31.58
C ASN A 364 7.19 0.52 -30.77
N GLY A 365 7.90 -0.05 -29.80
CA GLY A 365 8.81 0.67 -28.91
C GLY A 365 8.10 1.67 -28.00
N PHE A 366 8.79 2.74 -27.69
CA PHE A 366 8.30 3.78 -26.77
C PHE A 366 7.46 4.89 -27.44
N ASP A 367 7.25 4.82 -28.74
CA ASP A 367 6.58 5.89 -29.50
C ASP A 367 5.13 6.06 -29.04
N GLY A 368 4.73 7.32 -28.90
CA GLY A 368 3.37 7.68 -28.48
C GLY A 368 3.02 7.42 -27.01
N LEU A 369 3.92 6.83 -26.21
CA LEU A 369 3.68 6.63 -24.78
C LEU A 369 3.93 7.90 -23.96
N PRO A 370 3.09 8.20 -22.96
CA PRO A 370 3.38 9.21 -21.93
C PRO A 370 4.67 8.87 -21.17
N GLU A 371 5.34 9.89 -20.65
CA GLU A 371 6.63 9.75 -19.98
C GLU A 371 6.60 8.79 -18.77
N SER A 372 5.50 8.82 -18.00
CA SER A 372 5.30 7.91 -16.87
C SER A 372 5.19 6.44 -17.30
N GLU A 373 4.51 6.19 -18.41
CA GLU A 373 4.37 4.85 -18.97
C GLU A 373 5.69 4.36 -19.59
N LYS A 374 6.46 5.26 -20.26
CA LYS A 374 7.82 4.95 -20.75
C LYS A 374 8.74 4.49 -19.63
N LYS A 375 8.71 5.21 -18.50
CA LYS A 375 9.47 4.86 -17.30
C LYS A 375 9.10 3.48 -16.78
N LEU A 376 7.80 3.21 -16.65
CA LEU A 376 7.31 1.92 -16.15
C LEU A 376 7.68 0.78 -17.11
N MET A 377 7.49 0.97 -18.42
CA MET A 377 7.90 -0.02 -19.42
C MET A 377 9.40 -0.31 -19.39
N SER A 378 10.24 0.75 -19.31
CA SER A 378 11.69 0.57 -19.21
C SER A 378 12.07 -0.28 -17.98
N LEU A 379 11.39 -0.06 -16.85
CA LEU A 379 11.60 -0.85 -15.63
C LEU A 379 11.20 -2.32 -15.82
N VAL A 380 10.05 -2.57 -16.45
CA VAL A 380 9.58 -3.94 -16.72
C VAL A 380 10.50 -4.66 -17.70
N CYS A 381 10.94 -3.98 -18.76
CA CYS A 381 11.91 -4.53 -19.70
C CYS A 381 13.24 -4.87 -19.01
N CYS A 382 13.77 -3.93 -18.21
CA CYS A 382 15.00 -4.16 -17.45
C CYS A 382 14.86 -5.40 -16.54
N LYS A 383 13.73 -5.53 -15.83
CA LYS A 383 13.47 -6.67 -14.95
C LYS A 383 13.46 -8.00 -15.71
N LEU A 384 12.79 -8.06 -16.87
CA LEU A 384 12.76 -9.28 -17.70
C LEU A 384 14.18 -9.68 -18.12
N LEU A 385 14.96 -8.73 -18.65
CA LEU A 385 16.32 -9.01 -19.08
C LEU A 385 17.23 -9.44 -17.92
N CYS A 386 17.12 -8.78 -16.76
CA CYS A 386 17.86 -9.19 -15.57
C CYS A 386 17.48 -10.61 -15.12
N ALA A 387 16.17 -10.93 -15.13
CA ALA A 387 15.67 -12.22 -14.63
C ALA A 387 16.16 -13.43 -15.46
N VAL A 388 16.39 -13.23 -16.74
CA VAL A 388 16.88 -14.27 -17.65
C VAL A 388 18.40 -14.24 -17.89
N ALA A 389 19.11 -13.29 -17.29
CA ALA A 389 20.56 -13.17 -17.43
C ALA A 389 21.31 -14.14 -16.50
N ALA A 390 22.61 -14.32 -16.74
CA ALA A 390 23.47 -15.10 -15.88
C ALA A 390 23.56 -14.50 -14.45
N PRO A 391 23.80 -15.31 -13.43
CA PRO A 391 24.08 -14.82 -12.07
C PRO A 391 25.32 -13.93 -12.02
N GLN A 392 25.37 -13.03 -11.01
CA GLN A 392 26.62 -12.39 -10.64
C GLN A 392 27.46 -13.35 -9.80
N GLU A 393 28.73 -13.54 -10.14
CA GLU A 393 29.69 -14.25 -9.34
C GLU A 393 30.71 -13.29 -8.75
N TYR A 394 31.01 -13.42 -7.48
CA TYR A 394 31.97 -12.59 -6.78
C TYR A 394 32.66 -13.34 -5.66
N GLU A 395 33.85 -12.92 -5.30
CA GLU A 395 34.58 -13.42 -4.16
C GLU A 395 34.52 -12.37 -3.03
N THR A 396 34.18 -12.81 -1.81
CA THR A 396 34.30 -11.99 -0.60
C THR A 396 35.53 -12.45 0.16
N VAL A 397 36.32 -11.48 0.64
CA VAL A 397 37.48 -11.70 1.51
C VAL A 397 37.17 -11.07 2.86
N THR A 398 37.26 -11.83 3.93
CA THR A 398 37.17 -11.33 5.29
C THR A 398 38.50 -11.59 5.96
N ALA A 399 39.23 -10.53 6.33
CA ALA A 399 40.48 -10.59 7.05
C ALA A 399 40.26 -10.10 8.48
N VAL A 400 40.81 -10.85 9.45
CA VAL A 400 40.80 -10.48 10.87
C VAL A 400 42.22 -10.20 11.30
N PHE A 401 42.46 -9.05 11.90
CA PHE A 401 43.73 -8.60 12.39
C PHE A 401 43.72 -8.54 13.92
N ASP A 402 44.75 -9.04 14.58
CA ASP A 402 45.00 -8.76 16.00
C ASP A 402 45.94 -7.55 16.10
N CYS A 403 45.54 -6.54 16.84
CA CYS A 403 46.31 -5.32 17.08
C CYS A 403 45.93 -4.71 18.44
N GLY A 404 46.91 -4.33 19.26
CA GLY A 404 46.65 -3.75 20.59
C GLY A 404 45.84 -4.65 21.52
N GLY A 405 45.86 -5.99 21.31
CA GLY A 405 45.13 -6.98 22.11
C GLY A 405 43.62 -7.05 21.77
N LYS A 406 43.19 -6.53 20.61
CA LYS A 406 41.82 -6.59 20.09
C LYS A 406 41.80 -7.01 18.63
N GLN A 407 40.67 -7.56 18.21
CA GLN A 407 40.46 -7.95 16.82
C GLN A 407 39.80 -6.84 15.99
N PHE A 408 40.26 -6.70 14.73
CA PHE A 408 39.78 -5.78 13.74
C PHE A 408 39.40 -6.54 12.48
N THR A 409 38.31 -6.16 11.84
CA THR A 409 37.81 -6.87 10.65
C THR A 409 37.88 -5.99 9.45
N ALA A 410 38.49 -6.46 8.36
CA ALA A 410 38.39 -5.86 7.03
C ALA A 410 37.61 -6.78 6.09
N LYS A 411 36.78 -6.21 5.24
CA LYS A 411 36.02 -6.94 4.23
C LYS A 411 36.35 -6.38 2.86
N GLY A 412 36.49 -7.27 1.88
CA GLY A 412 36.67 -6.92 0.49
C GLY A 412 35.79 -7.76 -0.42
N LYS A 413 35.56 -7.26 -1.62
CA LYS A 413 34.76 -7.92 -2.64
C LYS A 413 35.39 -7.76 -4.02
N THR A 414 35.54 -8.84 -4.73
CA THR A 414 36.01 -8.88 -6.10
C THR A 414 34.95 -9.47 -7.01
N ILE A 415 34.48 -8.72 -7.99
CA ILE A 415 33.50 -9.20 -8.97
C ILE A 415 34.23 -10.08 -9.99
N LEU A 416 33.82 -11.34 -10.09
CA LEU A 416 34.34 -12.29 -11.06
C LEU A 416 33.56 -12.24 -12.38
N THR A 417 32.24 -12.20 -12.27
CA THR A 417 31.31 -12.07 -13.42
C THR A 417 30.19 -11.12 -13.03
N ALA A 418 29.97 -10.07 -13.79
CA ALA A 418 28.94 -9.06 -13.47
C ALA A 418 27.50 -9.63 -13.60
N GLY A 419 27.27 -10.53 -14.57
CA GLY A 419 25.98 -11.15 -14.78
C GLY A 419 24.86 -10.13 -14.95
N TRP A 420 23.68 -10.42 -14.38
CA TRP A 420 22.52 -9.55 -14.47
C TRP A 420 22.72 -8.13 -13.89
N LYS A 421 23.69 -7.95 -13.01
CA LYS A 421 24.02 -6.64 -12.42
C LYS A 421 24.56 -5.64 -13.46
N ASP A 422 25.17 -6.10 -14.57
CA ASP A 422 25.56 -5.21 -15.67
C ASP A 422 24.34 -4.55 -16.33
N ILE A 423 23.27 -5.33 -16.56
CA ILE A 423 22.02 -4.80 -17.14
C ILE A 423 21.39 -3.77 -16.21
N ASP A 424 21.29 -4.09 -14.91
CA ASP A 424 20.75 -3.17 -13.90
C ASP A 424 21.58 -1.86 -13.81
N ALA A 425 22.91 -1.97 -13.84
CA ALA A 425 23.82 -0.83 -13.84
C ALA A 425 23.65 0.06 -15.08
N ARG A 426 23.53 -0.52 -16.27
CA ARG A 426 23.25 0.21 -17.52
C ARG A 426 21.91 0.95 -17.45
N PHE A 427 20.87 0.27 -16.96
CA PHE A 427 19.56 0.89 -16.77
C PHE A 427 19.63 2.07 -15.78
N ARG A 428 20.26 1.90 -14.63
CA ARG A 428 20.43 2.98 -13.62
C ARG A 428 21.24 4.15 -14.14
N ALA A 429 22.30 3.89 -14.90
CA ALA A 429 23.11 4.92 -15.55
C ALA A 429 22.26 5.74 -16.55
N ALA A 430 21.40 5.08 -17.34
CA ALA A 430 20.49 5.75 -18.26
C ALA A 430 19.48 6.68 -17.54
N LEU A 431 19.09 6.35 -16.30
CA LEU A 431 18.23 7.19 -15.48
C LEU A 431 18.96 8.38 -14.84
N LYS A 432 20.29 8.49 -14.95
CA LYS A 432 21.13 9.43 -14.19
C LYS A 432 20.86 9.36 -12.67
N ALA A 433 20.42 8.20 -12.20
CA ALA A 433 20.21 7.94 -10.78
C ALA A 433 21.57 7.91 -10.07
N LYS A 434 21.62 8.46 -8.84
CA LYS A 434 22.77 8.19 -7.98
C LYS A 434 22.87 6.67 -7.78
N PRO A 435 24.09 6.10 -7.75
CA PRO A 435 24.26 4.71 -7.35
C PRO A 435 23.51 4.47 -6.03
N GLU A 436 22.83 3.34 -5.90
CA GLU A 436 22.38 2.92 -4.56
C GLU A 436 23.65 2.79 -3.71
N GLU A 437 23.66 3.43 -2.55
CA GLU A 437 24.62 3.14 -1.49
C GLU A 437 24.33 1.72 -0.96
N ASP A 438 24.58 0.70 -1.77
CA ASP A 438 24.86 -0.64 -1.25
C ASP A 438 26.18 -0.48 -0.49
N GLY A 439 26.12 -0.61 0.82
CA GLY A 439 27.13 -0.30 1.83
C GLY A 439 28.54 -0.16 1.31
N ALA A 440 29.31 0.74 1.92
CA ALA A 440 30.63 1.20 1.52
C ALA A 440 31.32 0.22 0.57
N GLU A 441 31.63 0.71 -0.65
CA GLU A 441 32.25 -0.10 -1.69
C GLU A 441 33.23 -1.08 -1.08
N ASP A 442 32.90 -2.36 -1.10
CA ASP A 442 33.84 -3.41 -0.76
C ASP A 442 34.93 -3.38 -1.82
N ALA A 443 35.88 -2.45 -1.66
CA ALA A 443 37.06 -2.43 -2.51
C ALA A 443 37.78 -3.78 -2.36
N ALA A 444 38.37 -4.25 -3.45
CA ALA A 444 39.18 -5.47 -3.37
C ALA A 444 40.30 -5.24 -2.33
N LEU A 445 40.42 -6.13 -1.37
CA LEU A 445 41.57 -6.11 -0.46
C LEU A 445 42.85 -6.44 -1.22
N PRO A 446 44.01 -5.88 -0.84
CA PRO A 446 45.29 -6.30 -1.35
C PRO A 446 45.53 -7.77 -1.05
N GLU A 447 46.56 -8.35 -1.64
CA GLU A 447 46.94 -9.72 -1.39
C GLU A 447 47.43 -9.86 0.05
N LEU A 448 46.78 -10.73 0.84
CA LEU A 448 47.02 -10.97 2.25
C LEU A 448 47.28 -12.44 2.50
N ALA A 449 48.07 -12.73 3.57
CA ALA A 449 48.29 -14.07 4.06
C ALA A 449 48.07 -14.15 5.56
N GLU A 450 47.57 -15.31 6.05
CA GLU A 450 47.49 -15.57 7.47
C GLU A 450 48.90 -15.61 8.10
N GLY A 451 49.02 -15.00 9.27
CA GLY A 451 50.31 -14.82 9.93
C GLY A 451 51.13 -13.62 9.44
N GLN A 452 50.67 -12.89 8.44
CA GLN A 452 51.32 -11.67 7.92
C GLN A 452 51.35 -10.60 9.01
N ILE A 453 52.54 -10.03 9.27
CA ILE A 453 52.80 -9.01 10.28
C ILE A 453 52.93 -7.64 9.57
N PHE A 454 52.31 -6.63 10.11
CA PHE A 454 52.40 -5.24 9.67
C PHE A 454 53.03 -4.41 10.80
N GLU A 455 54.26 -4.00 10.60
CA GLU A 455 55.05 -3.21 11.58
C GLU A 455 54.53 -1.79 11.78
N THR A 456 53.96 -1.22 10.75
CA THR A 456 53.43 0.14 10.77
C THR A 456 51.93 0.11 10.77
N VAL A 457 51.31 0.58 11.84
CA VAL A 457 49.87 0.70 12.01
C VAL A 457 49.51 2.15 12.26
N THR A 458 48.56 2.65 11.49
CA THR A 458 47.88 3.92 11.81
C THR A 458 46.53 3.60 12.47
N ALA A 459 46.13 4.38 13.47
CA ALA A 459 44.83 4.16 14.11
C ALA A 459 44.06 5.48 14.25
N SER A 460 42.74 5.37 14.09
CA SER A 460 41.83 6.49 14.28
C SER A 460 40.55 6.05 14.97
N VAL A 461 39.82 7.00 15.57
CA VAL A 461 38.51 6.75 16.21
C VAL A 461 37.46 7.54 15.45
N SER A 462 36.41 6.85 15.00
CA SER A 462 35.21 7.47 14.47
C SER A 462 34.05 7.43 15.48
N GLU A 463 33.29 8.50 15.57
CA GLU A 463 32.13 8.63 16.44
C GLU A 463 30.85 8.38 15.65
N HIS A 464 30.01 7.50 16.14
CA HIS A 464 28.76 7.12 15.53
C HIS A 464 27.61 7.19 16.52
N TYR A 465 26.41 7.15 15.98
CA TYR A 465 25.19 7.07 16.77
C TYR A 465 24.26 6.03 16.18
N THR A 466 23.54 5.33 17.04
CA THR A 466 22.42 4.51 16.60
C THR A 466 21.36 5.38 15.93
N THR A 467 20.66 4.85 14.94
CA THR A 467 19.59 5.56 14.19
C THR A 467 18.27 4.84 14.37
N PRO A 468 17.15 5.59 14.47
CA PRO A 468 15.83 4.99 14.52
C PRO A 468 15.51 4.27 13.19
N PRO A 469 14.58 3.32 13.19
CA PRO A 469 14.08 2.77 11.96
C PRO A 469 13.50 3.88 11.08
N LYS A 470 13.66 3.78 9.76
CA LYS A 470 13.08 4.77 8.82
C LYS A 470 11.55 4.66 8.82
N PRO A 471 10.81 5.79 8.67
CA PRO A 471 9.39 5.75 8.43
C PRO A 471 9.05 4.89 7.21
N TYR A 472 7.85 4.31 7.19
CA TYR A 472 7.43 3.57 6.01
C TYR A 472 7.30 4.46 4.79
N THR A 473 7.82 3.99 3.65
CA THR A 473 7.45 4.44 2.31
C THR A 473 6.39 3.49 1.75
N GLU A 474 5.82 3.78 0.59
CA GLU A 474 4.90 2.83 -0.04
C GLU A 474 5.61 1.50 -0.37
N ASP A 475 6.89 1.52 -0.83
CA ASP A 475 7.70 0.31 -1.01
C ASP A 475 7.77 -0.53 0.27
N SER A 476 8.23 0.06 1.36
CA SER A 476 8.45 -0.68 2.60
C SER A 476 7.14 -1.08 3.30
N LEU A 477 6.06 -0.30 3.15
CA LEU A 477 4.73 -0.66 3.67
C LEU A 477 4.12 -1.83 2.87
N LEU A 478 4.20 -1.80 1.55
CA LEU A 478 3.74 -2.92 0.71
C LEU A 478 4.47 -4.22 1.06
N SER A 479 5.80 -4.14 1.28
CA SER A 479 6.58 -5.28 1.76
C SER A 479 6.12 -5.77 3.14
N ALA A 480 5.85 -4.84 4.07
CA ALA A 480 5.35 -5.19 5.39
C ALA A 480 3.95 -5.84 5.33
N MET A 481 3.04 -5.31 4.48
CA MET A 481 1.72 -5.90 4.26
C MET A 481 1.81 -7.31 3.66
N GLU A 482 2.71 -7.52 2.71
CA GLU A 482 2.92 -8.81 2.04
C GLU A 482 3.42 -9.89 2.99
N ASN A 483 4.27 -9.53 3.95
CA ASN A 483 4.88 -10.45 4.89
C ASN A 483 4.13 -10.54 6.24
N ALA A 484 3.12 -9.70 6.47
CA ALA A 484 2.38 -9.67 7.73
C ALA A 484 1.56 -10.96 7.92
N GLY A 485 1.82 -11.70 8.99
CA GLY A 485 1.15 -12.96 9.32
C GLY A 485 1.45 -14.11 8.37
N LYS A 486 2.47 -13.99 7.52
CA LYS A 486 2.79 -15.02 6.53
C LYS A 486 3.21 -16.35 7.17
N GLU A 487 3.88 -16.30 8.32
CA GLU A 487 4.31 -17.48 9.07
C GLU A 487 3.12 -18.26 9.67
N ASP A 488 1.98 -17.59 9.82
CA ASP A 488 0.76 -18.15 10.39
C ASP A 488 -0.24 -18.63 9.31
N MET A 489 0.11 -18.52 8.03
CA MET A 489 -0.74 -18.92 6.90
C MET A 489 -0.25 -20.22 6.25
N PRO A 490 -1.18 -21.08 5.74
CA PRO A 490 -0.79 -22.24 4.94
C PRO A 490 0.03 -21.85 3.71
N GLU A 491 1.00 -22.67 3.31
CA GLU A 491 1.81 -22.42 2.12
C GLU A 491 0.98 -22.37 0.83
N ASP A 492 -0.11 -23.08 0.78
CA ASP A 492 -1.06 -23.16 -0.33
C ASP A 492 -2.24 -22.19 -0.20
N ALA A 493 -2.23 -21.29 0.79
CA ALA A 493 -3.22 -20.23 0.86
C ALA A 493 -3.16 -19.40 -0.44
N GLU A 494 -4.31 -19.24 -1.10
CA GLU A 494 -4.43 -18.45 -2.33
C GLU A 494 -3.89 -17.02 -2.15
N ARG A 495 -3.92 -16.52 -0.94
CA ARG A 495 -3.50 -15.14 -0.62
C ARG A 495 -2.72 -15.09 0.68
N GLN A 496 -1.51 -14.54 0.61
CA GLN A 496 -0.64 -14.37 1.77
C GLN A 496 -0.50 -12.88 2.14
N GLY A 497 -0.40 -12.62 3.45
CA GLY A 497 -0.25 -11.27 3.98
C GLY A 497 -1.56 -10.47 4.09
N LEU A 498 -1.45 -9.18 4.29
CA LEU A 498 -2.56 -8.24 4.39
C LEU A 498 -3.00 -7.75 3.01
N GLY A 499 -4.18 -8.17 2.58
CA GLY A 499 -4.75 -7.83 1.27
C GLY A 499 -4.03 -8.51 0.10
N THR A 500 -4.62 -8.40 -1.08
CA THR A 500 -4.05 -8.93 -2.32
C THR A 500 -3.18 -7.87 -3.00
N PRO A 501 -2.28 -8.25 -3.92
CA PRO A 501 -1.54 -7.27 -4.72
C PRO A 501 -2.44 -6.20 -5.34
N ALA A 502 -3.59 -6.59 -5.89
CA ALA A 502 -4.55 -5.68 -6.51
C ALA A 502 -5.24 -4.71 -5.53
N THR A 503 -5.35 -5.06 -4.25
CA THR A 503 -6.12 -4.29 -3.26
C THR A 503 -5.25 -3.46 -2.31
N ARG A 504 -3.97 -3.81 -2.12
CA ARG A 504 -3.06 -3.10 -1.19
C ARG A 504 -2.98 -1.60 -1.46
N ALA A 505 -2.81 -1.21 -2.73
CA ALA A 505 -2.79 0.20 -3.11
C ALA A 505 -4.08 0.94 -2.70
N ALA A 506 -5.26 0.32 -2.91
CA ALA A 506 -6.54 0.89 -2.51
C ALA A 506 -6.67 1.04 -0.99
N MET A 507 -6.10 0.12 -0.20
CA MET A 507 -6.08 0.24 1.27
C MET A 507 -5.24 1.43 1.73
N ILE A 508 -4.07 1.65 1.12
CA ILE A 508 -3.23 2.83 1.40
C ILE A 508 -3.99 4.12 1.07
N GLU A 509 -4.59 4.21 -0.12
CA GLU A 509 -5.38 5.39 -0.50
C GLU A 509 -6.60 5.60 0.41
N LYS A 510 -7.23 4.53 0.90
CA LYS A 510 -8.35 4.61 1.84
C LYS A 510 -7.91 5.17 3.19
N LEU A 511 -6.74 4.80 3.72
CA LEU A 511 -6.17 5.37 4.93
C LEU A 511 -5.86 6.86 4.78
N LEU A 512 -5.32 7.26 3.62
CA LEU A 512 -5.03 8.66 3.29
C LEU A 512 -6.31 9.49 3.15
N SER A 513 -7.29 9.00 2.38
CA SER A 513 -8.56 9.71 2.18
C SER A 513 -9.41 9.82 3.45
N ALA A 514 -9.31 8.85 4.34
CA ALA A 514 -9.94 8.88 5.66
C ALA A 514 -9.21 9.81 6.65
N GLY A 515 -8.04 10.32 6.30
CA GLY A 515 -7.25 11.22 7.15
C GLY A 515 -6.55 10.51 8.32
N PHE A 516 -6.39 9.19 8.28
CA PHE A 516 -5.66 8.43 9.31
C PHE A 516 -4.16 8.38 9.06
N VAL A 517 -3.75 8.60 7.80
CA VAL A 517 -2.36 8.63 7.36
C VAL A 517 -2.17 9.85 6.46
N GLU A 518 -0.98 10.43 6.47
CA GLU A 518 -0.58 11.49 5.55
C GLU A 518 0.75 11.15 4.84
N ARG A 519 0.93 11.68 3.61
CA ARG A 519 2.23 11.61 2.90
C ARG A 519 3.10 12.79 3.30
N LYS A 520 4.29 12.51 3.86
CA LYS A 520 5.36 13.50 4.09
C LYS A 520 6.54 13.20 3.15
N GLY A 521 6.57 13.82 2.00
CA GLY A 521 7.48 13.44 0.93
C GLY A 521 7.20 12.01 0.45
N LYS A 522 8.19 11.11 0.53
CA LYS A 522 8.02 9.68 0.21
C LYS A 522 7.48 8.86 1.40
N SER A 523 7.46 9.43 2.61
CA SER A 523 7.08 8.72 3.83
C SER A 523 5.58 8.76 4.07
N LEU A 524 5.05 7.67 4.62
CA LEU A 524 3.69 7.53 5.13
C LEU A 524 3.74 7.63 6.66
N VAL A 525 3.04 8.60 7.22
CA VAL A 525 3.06 8.89 8.65
C VAL A 525 1.64 8.86 9.19
N PRO A 526 1.37 8.18 10.32
CA PRO A 526 0.05 8.19 10.91
C PRO A 526 -0.28 9.58 11.45
N THR A 527 -1.53 10.00 11.27
CA THR A 527 -2.05 11.22 11.90
C THR A 527 -2.44 10.95 13.34
N LYS A 528 -2.71 12.01 14.11
CA LYS A 528 -3.28 11.89 15.46
C LYS A 528 -4.55 11.02 15.47
N ASP A 529 -5.43 11.20 14.49
CA ASP A 529 -6.65 10.40 14.36
C ASP A 529 -6.33 8.93 14.04
N GLY A 530 -5.33 8.68 13.22
CA GLY A 530 -4.87 7.32 12.94
C GLY A 530 -4.28 6.63 14.17
N ILE A 531 -3.44 7.34 14.93
CA ILE A 531 -2.88 6.82 16.20
C ILE A 531 -4.03 6.52 17.19
N ASN A 532 -4.95 7.46 17.36
CA ASN A 532 -6.08 7.29 18.26
C ASN A 532 -6.95 6.10 17.85
N LEU A 533 -7.20 5.91 16.54
CA LEU A 533 -7.95 4.76 16.05
C LEU A 533 -7.23 3.44 16.39
N ALA A 534 -5.94 3.35 16.13
CA ALA A 534 -5.16 2.15 16.46
C ALA A 534 -5.16 1.85 17.98
N VAL A 535 -5.16 2.88 18.82
CA VAL A 535 -5.21 2.73 20.30
C VAL A 535 -6.55 2.17 20.77
N ILE A 536 -7.67 2.62 20.20
CA ILE A 536 -9.01 2.22 20.68
C ILE A 536 -9.47 0.88 20.12
N LEU A 537 -8.90 0.42 19.00
CA LEU A 537 -9.28 -0.86 18.41
C LEU A 537 -8.74 -2.04 19.24
N PRO A 538 -9.53 -3.11 19.38
CA PRO A 538 -9.06 -4.35 20.01
C PRO A 538 -7.96 -5.00 19.18
N ASP A 539 -7.08 -5.74 19.86
CA ASP A 539 -5.92 -6.39 19.24
C ASP A 539 -6.32 -7.31 18.08
N MET A 540 -7.43 -8.03 18.22
CA MET A 540 -7.95 -8.89 17.16
C MET A 540 -8.20 -8.16 15.82
N LEU A 541 -8.63 -6.90 15.85
CA LEU A 541 -8.85 -6.09 14.64
C LEU A 541 -7.59 -5.38 14.13
N LYS A 542 -6.53 -5.33 14.94
CA LYS A 542 -5.24 -4.72 14.60
C LYS A 542 -4.20 -5.73 14.14
N SER A 543 -4.35 -6.99 14.57
CA SER A 543 -3.42 -8.06 14.27
C SER A 543 -3.65 -8.63 12.86
N PRO A 544 -2.60 -9.00 12.14
CA PRO A 544 -2.72 -9.79 10.92
C PRO A 544 -3.21 -11.24 11.17
N LEU A 545 -3.17 -11.74 12.42
CA LEU A 545 -3.56 -13.11 12.76
C LEU A 545 -5.01 -13.42 12.39
N LEU A 546 -5.94 -12.47 12.60
CA LEU A 546 -7.34 -12.66 12.16
C LEU A 546 -7.43 -12.92 10.66
N THR A 547 -6.59 -12.24 9.86
CA THR A 547 -6.52 -12.48 8.42
C THR A 547 -5.96 -13.86 8.12
N ALA A 548 -4.93 -14.29 8.83
CA ALA A 548 -4.31 -15.60 8.66
C ALA A 548 -5.29 -16.74 9.01
N GLU A 549 -5.98 -16.64 10.14
CA GLU A 549 -7.01 -17.60 10.55
C GLU A 549 -8.13 -17.73 9.53
N TRP A 550 -8.61 -16.61 9.00
CA TRP A 550 -9.66 -16.63 7.99
C TRP A 550 -9.18 -17.27 6.69
N GLU A 551 -8.00 -16.88 6.17
CA GLU A 551 -7.49 -17.44 4.92
C GLU A 551 -7.21 -18.95 5.06
N THR A 552 -6.80 -19.42 6.23
CA THR A 552 -6.67 -20.85 6.52
C THR A 552 -8.03 -21.56 6.38
N ARG A 553 -9.05 -21.11 7.09
CA ARG A 553 -10.39 -21.70 7.02
C ARG A 553 -11.02 -21.58 5.63
N LEU A 554 -10.85 -20.41 4.96
CA LEU A 554 -11.36 -20.21 3.60
C LEU A 554 -10.66 -21.12 2.57
N THR A 555 -9.38 -21.44 2.78
CA THR A 555 -8.65 -22.41 1.95
C THR A 555 -9.21 -23.82 2.16
N GLU A 556 -9.50 -24.20 3.40
CA GLU A 556 -10.13 -25.50 3.70
C GLU A 556 -11.56 -25.59 3.16
N ILE A 557 -12.35 -24.51 3.21
CA ILE A 557 -13.68 -24.44 2.58
C ILE A 557 -13.55 -24.63 1.06
N ALA A 558 -12.58 -24.00 0.41
CA ALA A 558 -12.37 -24.15 -1.03
C ALA A 558 -11.99 -25.59 -1.43
N LYS A 559 -11.35 -26.34 -0.53
CA LYS A 559 -11.04 -27.77 -0.69
C LYS A 559 -12.21 -28.69 -0.32
N GLY A 560 -13.27 -28.16 0.28
CA GLY A 560 -14.42 -28.94 0.78
C GLY A 560 -14.16 -29.65 2.11
N SER A 561 -13.12 -29.25 2.87
CA SER A 561 -12.71 -29.85 4.15
C SER A 561 -13.17 -29.08 5.39
N ASP A 562 -13.64 -27.83 5.26
CA ASP A 562 -14.27 -27.06 6.35
C ASP A 562 -15.70 -26.65 5.96
N ASP A 563 -16.56 -26.44 6.96
CA ASP A 563 -17.97 -26.08 6.79
C ASP A 563 -18.16 -24.55 6.68
N PRO A 564 -18.71 -24.06 5.54
CA PRO A 564 -19.02 -22.64 5.36
C PRO A 564 -19.95 -22.06 6.42
N GLN A 565 -20.91 -22.84 6.94
CA GLN A 565 -21.87 -22.38 7.93
C GLN A 565 -21.19 -22.18 9.28
N SER A 566 -20.34 -23.11 9.69
CA SER A 566 -19.53 -23.00 10.92
C SER A 566 -18.60 -21.79 10.87
N PHE A 567 -17.99 -21.52 9.73
CA PHE A 567 -17.16 -20.31 9.55
C PHE A 567 -18.00 -19.05 9.74
N MET A 568 -19.14 -18.93 9.07
CA MET A 568 -20.01 -17.74 9.17
C MET A 568 -20.59 -17.56 10.57
N GLN A 569 -20.96 -18.62 11.26
CA GLN A 569 -21.43 -18.57 12.65
C GLN A 569 -20.35 -18.00 13.57
N GLY A 570 -19.10 -18.43 13.42
CA GLY A 570 -17.96 -17.87 14.16
C GLY A 570 -17.78 -16.37 13.95
N ILE A 571 -17.98 -15.88 12.70
CA ILE A 571 -17.91 -14.45 12.38
C ILE A 571 -19.06 -13.66 13.03
N GLU A 572 -20.27 -14.21 13.04
CA GLU A 572 -21.41 -13.59 13.70
C GLU A 572 -21.20 -13.50 15.21
N ASP A 573 -20.73 -14.58 15.83
CA ASP A 573 -20.47 -14.61 17.28
C ASP A 573 -19.36 -13.65 17.68
N MET A 574 -18.28 -13.59 16.92
CA MET A 574 -17.23 -12.57 17.07
C MET A 574 -17.80 -11.15 16.97
N THR A 575 -18.69 -10.91 16.01
CA THR A 575 -19.33 -9.59 15.82
C THR A 575 -20.24 -9.22 16.98
N ARG A 576 -21.02 -10.18 17.53
CA ARG A 576 -21.86 -9.98 18.73
C ARG A 576 -21.00 -9.65 19.95
N GLU A 577 -19.93 -10.42 20.15
CA GLU A 577 -19.04 -10.19 21.29
C GLU A 577 -18.33 -8.83 21.20
N LEU A 578 -17.86 -8.45 20.01
CA LEU A 578 -17.28 -7.13 19.77
C LEU A 578 -18.24 -5.99 20.17
N VAL A 579 -19.49 -6.03 19.72
CA VAL A 579 -20.49 -5.00 20.06
C VAL A 579 -20.77 -4.99 21.56
N LYS A 580 -20.89 -6.13 22.21
CA LYS A 580 -21.13 -6.25 23.65
C LYS A 580 -19.96 -5.72 24.47
N GLN A 581 -18.72 -6.05 24.12
CA GLN A 581 -17.52 -5.63 24.83
C GLN A 581 -17.32 -4.11 24.78
N TYR A 582 -17.64 -3.50 23.66
CA TYR A 582 -17.48 -2.05 23.44
C TYR A 582 -18.79 -1.27 23.57
N SER A 583 -19.62 -1.61 24.57
CA SER A 583 -20.89 -0.92 24.83
C SER A 583 -20.71 0.48 25.44
N HIS A 584 -19.59 0.74 26.08
CA HIS A 584 -19.28 1.99 26.77
C HIS A 584 -17.85 2.43 26.51
N ILE A 585 -17.63 3.73 26.48
CA ILE A 585 -16.31 4.34 26.44
C ILE A 585 -16.09 5.23 27.67
N THR A 586 -14.86 5.32 28.14
CA THR A 586 -14.47 6.19 29.24
C THR A 586 -14.56 7.66 28.82
N GLU A 587 -14.68 8.58 29.82
CA GLU A 587 -14.68 10.02 29.55
C GLU A 587 -13.39 10.50 28.88
N ASP A 588 -12.26 9.86 29.16
CA ASP A 588 -11.00 10.17 28.50
C ASP A 588 -10.99 9.63 27.05
N GLY A 589 -11.58 8.48 26.80
CA GLY A 589 -11.79 7.97 25.45
C GLY A 589 -12.59 8.93 24.58
N LYS A 590 -13.65 9.56 25.10
CA LYS A 590 -14.44 10.56 24.35
C LYS A 590 -13.60 11.78 23.90
N LYS A 591 -12.54 12.12 24.64
CA LYS A 591 -11.66 13.26 24.31
C LYS A 591 -10.69 12.98 23.18
N LEU A 592 -10.41 11.70 22.87
CA LEU A 592 -9.41 11.31 21.86
C LEU A 592 -9.70 11.91 20.47
N PHE A 593 -10.97 11.91 20.07
CA PHE A 593 -11.40 12.46 18.77
C PHE A 593 -12.12 13.80 18.89
N ALA A 594 -12.10 14.42 20.06
CA ALA A 594 -12.65 15.75 20.21
C ALA A 594 -11.88 16.74 19.31
N PRO A 595 -12.57 17.59 18.52
CA PRO A 595 -11.90 18.56 17.68
C PRO A 595 -11.01 19.45 18.55
N GLU A 596 -9.75 19.56 18.19
CA GLU A 596 -8.85 20.53 18.80
C GLU A 596 -9.39 21.93 18.52
N LYS A 597 -9.81 22.62 19.59
CA LYS A 597 -10.23 23.99 19.45
C LYS A 597 -8.97 24.83 19.21
N GLU A 598 -8.86 25.37 18.02
CA GLU A 598 -7.78 26.29 17.69
C GLU A 598 -7.92 27.54 18.58
N ALA A 599 -6.90 27.81 19.38
CA ALA A 599 -6.85 28.99 20.19
C ALA A 599 -6.83 30.25 19.32
N VAL A 600 -7.78 31.17 19.54
CA VAL A 600 -7.81 32.46 18.85
C VAL A 600 -6.73 33.41 19.40
N GLY A 601 -6.31 33.18 20.66
CA GLY A 601 -5.27 33.92 21.35
C GLY A 601 -5.19 33.52 22.80
N ILE A 602 -4.43 34.27 23.58
CA ILE A 602 -4.22 34.05 25.03
C ILE A 602 -5.09 35.03 25.82
N CYS A 603 -5.77 34.52 26.85
CA CYS A 603 -6.57 35.33 27.73
C CYS A 603 -5.73 36.41 28.47
N PRO A 604 -6.09 37.67 28.39
CA PRO A 604 -5.34 38.74 29.08
C PRO A 604 -5.38 38.62 30.58
N ARG A 605 -6.45 37.99 31.16
CA ARG A 605 -6.65 37.85 32.61
C ARG A 605 -5.83 36.70 33.21
N CYS A 606 -6.01 35.46 32.69
CA CYS A 606 -5.45 34.26 33.33
C CYS A 606 -4.40 33.53 32.45
N LYS A 607 -4.08 34.05 31.26
CA LYS A 607 -3.11 33.48 30.32
C LYS A 607 -3.51 32.13 29.70
N SER A 608 -4.71 31.64 29.95
CA SER A 608 -5.24 30.43 29.35
C SER A 608 -5.67 30.67 27.87
N PRO A 609 -5.75 29.66 27.03
CA PRO A 609 -6.22 29.80 25.64
C PRO A 609 -7.64 30.37 25.56
N VAL A 610 -7.91 31.22 24.57
CA VAL A 610 -9.25 31.72 24.21
C VAL A 610 -9.71 31.00 22.95
N TYR A 611 -10.91 30.42 23.01
CA TYR A 611 -11.50 29.68 21.88
C TYR A 611 -12.67 30.42 21.23
N GLU A 612 -12.93 30.13 19.97
CA GLU A 612 -14.10 30.63 19.26
C GLU A 612 -15.33 29.74 19.49
N GLY A 613 -16.41 30.35 20.03
CA GLY A 613 -17.72 29.76 20.11
C GLY A 613 -18.67 30.28 19.03
N LYS A 614 -19.89 29.75 18.96
CA LYS A 614 -20.92 30.21 18.00
C LYS A 614 -21.23 31.69 18.14
N LYS A 615 -21.34 32.18 19.40
CA LYS A 615 -21.77 33.55 19.74
C LYS A 615 -20.68 34.41 20.34
N ASN A 616 -19.53 33.87 20.70
CA ASN A 616 -18.49 34.55 21.46
C ASN A 616 -17.10 33.97 21.24
N PHE A 617 -16.09 34.70 21.76
CA PHE A 617 -14.76 34.19 22.03
C PHE A 617 -14.61 34.09 23.55
N TYR A 618 -14.26 32.91 24.09
CA TYR A 618 -14.29 32.64 25.53
C TYR A 618 -12.99 31.97 26.00
N CYS A 619 -12.63 32.31 27.25
CA CYS A 619 -11.49 31.66 27.90
C CYS A 619 -11.75 30.19 28.18
N SER A 620 -10.73 29.34 27.96
CA SER A 620 -10.79 27.91 28.27
C SER A 620 -10.93 27.61 29.75
N ASP A 621 -10.40 28.49 30.60
CA ASP A 621 -10.56 28.42 32.04
C ASP A 621 -11.98 28.94 32.45
N ARG A 622 -12.81 28.02 32.92
CA ARG A 622 -14.19 28.31 33.31
C ARG A 622 -14.28 29.23 34.52
N SER A 623 -13.25 29.31 35.37
CA SER A 623 -13.19 30.20 36.52
C SER A 623 -12.91 31.66 36.14
N CYS A 624 -12.25 31.87 35.01
CA CYS A 624 -11.77 33.17 34.56
C CYS A 624 -12.86 34.12 34.06
N ARG A 625 -13.98 33.64 33.59
CA ARG A 625 -15.12 34.40 33.05
C ARG A 625 -14.81 35.42 31.95
N PHE A 626 -13.61 35.44 31.36
CA PHE A 626 -13.30 36.30 30.23
C PHE A 626 -14.05 35.86 28.97
N VAL A 627 -14.81 36.78 28.39
CA VAL A 627 -15.63 36.52 27.20
C VAL A 627 -15.74 37.78 26.34
N MET A 628 -15.55 37.64 25.02
CA MET A 628 -15.80 38.68 24.02
C MET A 628 -16.99 38.25 23.17
N TRP A 629 -18.09 39.00 23.18
CA TRP A 629 -19.31 38.65 22.44
C TRP A 629 -19.24 39.11 20.98
N LYS A 630 -19.64 38.25 20.03
CA LYS A 630 -19.65 38.59 18.60
C LYS A 630 -20.69 39.64 18.24
N ASN A 631 -21.78 39.71 19.01
CA ASN A 631 -22.84 40.70 18.93
C ASN A 631 -22.67 41.85 19.94
N ASP A 632 -21.44 42.25 20.20
CA ASP A 632 -21.18 43.39 21.11
C ASP A 632 -21.65 44.70 20.50
N LYS A 633 -22.35 45.51 21.31
CA LYS A 633 -22.97 46.81 20.92
C LYS A 633 -21.95 47.78 20.28
N PHE A 634 -20.69 47.73 20.68
CA PHE A 634 -19.64 48.54 20.11
C PHE A 634 -19.44 48.27 18.60
N PHE A 635 -19.43 46.99 18.23
CA PHE A 635 -19.26 46.59 16.81
C PHE A 635 -20.56 46.71 16.03
N GLU A 636 -21.71 46.38 16.66
CA GLU A 636 -23.03 46.49 16.02
C GLU A 636 -23.37 47.95 15.67
N SER A 637 -23.15 48.91 16.58
CA SER A 637 -23.41 50.32 16.31
C SER A 637 -22.50 50.89 15.21
N ARG A 638 -21.34 50.26 14.98
CA ARG A 638 -20.41 50.62 13.90
C ARG A 638 -20.59 49.80 12.65
N ARG A 639 -21.68 49.01 12.57
CA ARG A 639 -22.03 48.17 11.43
C ARG A 639 -20.86 47.25 10.97
N THR A 640 -20.08 46.71 11.93
CA THR A 640 -18.86 45.93 11.70
C THR A 640 -19.01 44.55 12.33
N VAL A 641 -18.66 43.51 11.59
CA VAL A 641 -18.67 42.14 12.09
C VAL A 641 -17.45 41.90 12.98
N PHE A 642 -17.66 41.51 14.24
CA PHE A 642 -16.57 41.13 15.11
C PHE A 642 -16.04 39.73 14.77
N SER A 643 -15.08 39.70 13.85
CA SER A 643 -14.49 38.47 13.27
C SER A 643 -13.39 37.87 14.16
N LYS A 644 -13.07 36.58 13.91
CA LYS A 644 -11.92 35.87 14.52
C LYS A 644 -10.62 36.65 14.36
N LYS A 645 -10.39 37.28 13.17
CA LYS A 645 -9.21 38.10 12.92
C LYS A 645 -9.08 39.32 13.82
N ILE A 646 -10.20 40.01 14.08
CA ILE A 646 -10.22 41.15 14.99
C ILE A 646 -9.98 40.68 16.42
N ALA A 647 -10.64 39.59 16.83
CA ALA A 647 -10.46 39.02 18.17
C ALA A 647 -9.02 38.58 18.43
N ALA A 648 -8.41 37.93 17.47
CA ALA A 648 -6.99 37.48 17.54
C ALA A 648 -6.03 38.68 17.71
N ALA A 649 -6.22 39.76 16.95
CA ALA A 649 -5.41 40.97 17.06
C ALA A 649 -5.59 41.65 18.44
N LEU A 650 -6.83 41.73 18.92
CA LEU A 650 -7.13 42.28 20.25
C LEU A 650 -6.51 41.47 21.40
N LEU A 651 -6.52 40.13 21.27
CA LEU A 651 -5.92 39.24 22.28
C LEU A 651 -4.39 39.28 22.24
N LYS A 652 -3.79 39.46 21.05
CA LYS A 652 -2.34 39.47 20.87
C LYS A 652 -1.72 40.81 21.28
N ASP A 653 -2.27 41.90 20.76
CA ASP A 653 -1.64 43.25 20.80
C ASP A 653 -2.45 44.25 21.66
N GLY A 654 -3.57 43.82 22.23
CA GLY A 654 -4.52 44.72 22.94
C GLY A 654 -5.25 45.67 22.00
N LYS A 655 -4.93 45.65 20.69
CA LYS A 655 -5.52 46.53 19.68
C LYS A 655 -5.67 45.84 18.31
N ALA A 656 -6.64 46.31 17.53
CA ALA A 656 -6.90 45.81 16.20
C ALA A 656 -7.20 46.97 15.22
N LYS A 657 -6.54 46.96 14.05
CA LYS A 657 -6.91 47.87 12.93
C LYS A 657 -8.16 47.34 12.24
N VAL A 658 -9.22 48.11 12.24
CA VAL A 658 -10.51 47.73 11.65
C VAL A 658 -10.89 48.74 10.58
N LYS A 659 -11.22 48.25 9.40
CA LYS A 659 -11.63 49.09 8.26
C LYS A 659 -13.14 49.20 8.20
N GLY A 660 -13.63 50.32 7.70
CA GLY A 660 -15.04 50.52 7.37
C GLY A 660 -15.95 50.67 8.60
N LEU A 661 -15.44 51.12 9.73
CA LEU A 661 -16.26 51.45 10.90
C LEU A 661 -17.25 52.59 10.60
N TYR A 662 -18.55 52.40 10.85
CA TYR A 662 -19.56 53.41 10.60
C TYR A 662 -19.62 54.44 11.77
N SER A 663 -19.74 55.70 11.42
CA SER A 663 -19.94 56.81 12.37
C SER A 663 -21.34 57.36 12.27
N GLU A 664 -22.15 57.19 13.31
CA GLU A 664 -23.51 57.75 13.36
C GLU A 664 -23.52 59.26 13.27
N ARG A 665 -22.50 59.94 13.83
CA ARG A 665 -22.41 61.39 13.83
C ARG A 665 -22.18 62.00 12.42
N THR A 666 -21.43 61.31 11.55
CA THR A 666 -21.07 61.82 10.24
C THR A 666 -21.77 61.08 9.09
N GLY A 667 -22.43 60.00 9.34
CA GLY A 667 -23.06 59.15 8.30
C GLY A 667 -22.06 58.43 7.39
N LYS A 668 -20.76 58.47 7.68
CA LYS A 668 -19.69 57.96 6.79
C LYS A 668 -18.93 56.81 7.47
N THR A 669 -18.28 56.00 6.66
CA THR A 669 -17.36 54.97 7.15
C THR A 669 -15.93 55.52 7.27
N TYR A 670 -15.18 55.00 8.25
CA TYR A 670 -13.79 55.35 8.51
C TYR A 670 -12.98 54.12 8.93
N ASP A 671 -11.68 54.21 8.79
CA ASP A 671 -10.76 53.18 9.32
C ASP A 671 -10.21 53.63 10.67
N GLY A 672 -10.20 52.72 11.63
CA GLY A 672 -9.78 53.04 13.01
C GLY A 672 -9.09 51.91 13.71
N THR A 673 -8.36 52.21 14.78
CA THR A 673 -7.79 51.22 15.70
C THR A 673 -8.71 51.07 16.86
N VAL A 674 -9.18 49.82 17.08
CA VAL A 674 -10.00 49.43 18.23
C VAL A 674 -9.08 48.93 19.33
N LEU A 675 -9.25 49.39 20.53
CA LEU A 675 -8.53 48.97 21.75
C LEU A 675 -9.42 48.05 22.59
N LEU A 676 -8.85 46.99 23.14
CA LEU A 676 -9.46 46.14 24.13
C LEU A 676 -9.37 46.82 25.51
N CYS A 677 -10.50 47.05 26.16
CA CYS A 677 -10.60 47.65 27.47
C CYS A 677 -11.19 46.60 28.43
N ASP A 678 -10.33 45.84 29.06
CA ASP A 678 -10.71 44.84 30.05
C ASP A 678 -10.51 45.37 31.45
N THR A 679 -11.60 45.63 32.16
CA THR A 679 -11.60 46.13 33.55
C THR A 679 -11.63 44.99 34.59
N GLY A 680 -11.61 43.73 34.16
CA GLY A 680 -11.73 42.57 35.04
C GLY A 680 -13.17 42.22 35.42
N GLU A 681 -14.15 43.04 35.00
CA GLU A 681 -15.57 42.85 35.30
C GLU A 681 -16.24 41.79 34.41
N LYS A 682 -17.57 41.67 34.52
CA LYS A 682 -18.36 40.66 33.77
C LYS A 682 -18.26 40.81 32.24
N TYR A 683 -18.11 42.05 31.74
CA TYR A 683 -18.08 42.36 30.31
C TYR A 683 -16.77 43.04 29.93
N VAL A 684 -16.29 42.70 28.74
CA VAL A 684 -15.15 43.34 28.12
C VAL A 684 -15.65 44.50 27.26
N ASN A 685 -15.01 45.65 27.33
CA ASN A 685 -15.36 46.86 26.59
C ASN A 685 -14.34 47.17 25.48
N TYR A 686 -14.72 48.04 24.53
CA TYR A 686 -13.90 48.45 23.43
C TYR A 686 -13.94 49.98 23.26
N ARG A 687 -12.87 50.57 22.79
CA ARG A 687 -12.82 51.98 22.41
C ARG A 687 -12.00 52.21 21.15
N ILE A 688 -12.25 53.35 20.47
CA ILE A 688 -11.39 53.81 19.37
C ILE A 688 -10.17 54.52 19.93
N GLU A 689 -8.99 54.18 19.42
CA GLU A 689 -7.76 54.92 19.72
C GLU A 689 -7.87 56.36 19.20
N GLN A 690 -7.77 57.36 20.09
CA GLN A 690 -7.80 58.74 19.67
C GLN A 690 -6.47 59.06 18.96
N ARG A 691 -6.52 59.56 17.74
CA ARG A 691 -5.35 60.14 17.10
C ARG A 691 -4.99 61.40 17.91
N LYS A 692 -3.77 61.44 18.51
CA LYS A 692 -3.18 62.67 19.01
C LYS A 692 -2.85 63.60 17.86
#